data_94f416f69518f056ed01baadbc44b97a
#
_entry.id   94f416f69518f056ed01baadbc44b97a
#
_cell.length_a   1.000
_cell.length_b   1.000
_cell.length_c   1.000
_cell.angle_alpha   90.00
_cell.angle_beta   90.00
_cell.angle_gamma   90.00
#
_symmetry.space_group_name_H-M   'P 1'
#
loop_
_entity.id
_entity.type
_entity.pdbx_description
1 polymer ?
#
loop_
_entity_poly.entity_id
_entity_poly.type
_entity_poly.pdbx_seq_one_letter_code
_entity_poly.pdbx_strand_id
1 'polypeptide(L)'
;MRKYKNPFRLENQWSEYECGDPFIMRFNGLYYFYCSSAGEYIKCWTSENLIDFTYMGSVCDDPLITGAYAPEVTYYKGRFYMITSPKGSGHYLLEAENPTGPFRIISDNYGLAIDGSFFVDDDGKEYMLRAGHNGIVIHTMPSPNQIDVNGKLIPAAYLNYWTEGPMILKRNGFYYLTYTGNHLLSKGYRVAYSVSETAPDHGYVNLKNRTLLIENDPEFHALGHSSSFLAPDLDSYCIAYHSFDLDSNPHRRSANIDRLYFNGARMYCNPIWWEQAAHRMPDFSCRGTEKLQEITLEQNTYRVTPVETTANYTAEWNVKSGSQEIHLIYGLKEKRFGSIRLRRDHTYLILECGEEKASGRLNDAISFDGNITIRFAVKTDGVMDVYINDKHLCRYPTQFEEGVFGIEKKSSDVIGYIAFSSCTEGDGDKYADKAIPGRFDAIHCREEIQKVPFHEAGLTIYAGLLATEKPYTYSVNVKSAGVYRLIAKMKSTLRECEIHAMTESGETILTGSLSGICNEGGYEKVWIGNLYLEQGIQKIVFKAYGDDVIIDAFEFVRHSDATPMEVVKDGSLVTDSLRILGHKSTKSLIHKYCGFTCAENHGMGFLGEDGMSDYRIACVINLNSCDTGDLSIYLRVTKESWFHAQLAEALFGYRIRINVDGIRLYRESYDEKFLAFYSFGGLSSTAKQELTMEAKQSKITVSIGDRVVIQYVDPEPYLYGKIGMEATGEGFGLEYLRVY
;
A
#
# COMPACT_ATOMS: atom_id res chain seq x y z
N MET A 1 -16.14 19.96 0.22
CA MET A 1 -15.76 18.53 0.26
C MET A 1 -15.35 18.21 1.69
N ARG A 2 -15.85 17.14 2.29
CA ARG A 2 -15.41 16.71 3.63
C ARG A 2 -13.96 16.30 3.57
N LYS A 3 -13.24 16.43 4.67
CA LYS A 3 -11.83 16.11 4.78
C LYS A 3 -11.56 15.28 6.03
N TYR A 4 -10.47 14.54 6.06
CA TYR A 4 -9.97 13.80 7.22
C TYR A 4 -8.45 13.84 7.26
N LYS A 5 -7.88 13.34 8.34
CA LYS A 5 -6.42 13.29 8.54
C LYS A 5 -6.03 12.01 9.26
N ASN A 6 -4.97 11.36 8.80
CA ASN A 6 -4.30 10.28 9.52
C ASN A 6 -3.26 10.85 10.52
N PRO A 7 -2.98 10.16 11.63
CA PRO A 7 -3.80 9.09 12.18
C PRO A 7 -5.13 9.63 12.73
N PHE A 8 -6.18 8.81 12.73
CA PHE A 8 -7.46 9.19 13.34
C PHE A 8 -7.62 8.55 14.72
N ARG A 9 -8.44 9.19 15.55
CA ARG A 9 -8.78 8.70 16.88
C ARG A 9 -10.26 8.33 16.94
N LEU A 10 -10.54 7.21 17.61
CA LEU A 10 -11.89 6.73 17.83
C LEU A 10 -12.31 7.03 19.27
N GLU A 11 -13.60 7.28 19.50
CA GLU A 11 -14.13 7.36 20.85
C GLU A 11 -13.97 6.02 21.59
N ASN A 12 -13.72 6.08 22.89
CA ASN A 12 -13.57 4.88 23.72
C ASN A 12 -12.47 3.91 23.28
N GLN A 13 -11.40 4.41 22.67
CA GLN A 13 -10.20 3.62 22.39
C GLN A 13 -9.58 3.06 23.68
N TRP A 14 -8.74 2.05 23.52
CA TRP A 14 -7.94 1.53 24.64
C TRP A 14 -6.87 2.53 25.05
N SER A 15 -6.62 2.65 26.36
CA SER A 15 -5.66 3.61 26.90
C SER A 15 -4.20 3.20 26.71
N GLU A 16 -3.93 1.88 26.57
CA GLU A 16 -2.55 1.38 26.51
C GLU A 16 -2.09 1.09 25.08
N TYR A 17 -2.75 0.24 24.31
CA TYR A 17 -2.33 -0.10 22.95
C TYR A 17 -3.08 0.67 21.87
N GLU A 18 -4.12 1.36 22.25
CA GLU A 18 -5.02 2.07 21.34
C GLU A 18 -5.45 1.22 20.13
N CYS A 19 -5.40 1.73 18.90
CA CYS A 19 -5.88 1.03 17.71
C CYS A 19 -4.76 0.33 16.96
N GLY A 20 -4.13 -0.68 17.57
CA GLY A 20 -3.20 -1.56 16.89
C GLY A 20 -3.91 -2.61 16.04
N ASP A 21 -3.25 -3.08 14.97
CA ASP A 21 -3.72 -4.18 14.11
C ASP A 21 -5.16 -3.94 13.63
N PRO A 22 -5.42 -2.81 12.92
CA PRO A 22 -6.77 -2.41 12.53
C PRO A 22 -7.33 -3.31 11.45
N PHE A 23 -8.53 -3.84 11.69
CA PHE A 23 -9.28 -4.59 10.71
C PHE A 23 -10.61 -3.91 10.41
N ILE A 24 -10.93 -3.75 9.12
CA ILE A 24 -12.19 -3.16 8.66
C ILE A 24 -12.91 -4.14 7.75
N MET A 25 -14.11 -4.56 8.17
CA MET A 25 -15.03 -5.32 7.34
C MET A 25 -16.12 -4.40 6.80
N ARG A 26 -16.39 -4.49 5.50
CA ARG A 26 -17.56 -3.84 4.88
C ARG A 26 -18.71 -4.84 4.75
N PHE A 27 -19.86 -4.50 5.30
CA PHE A 27 -21.05 -5.33 5.20
C PHE A 27 -22.31 -4.47 5.20
N ASN A 28 -23.25 -4.73 4.30
CA ASN A 28 -24.53 -4.04 4.23
C ASN A 28 -24.40 -2.51 4.19
N GLY A 29 -23.43 -1.99 3.41
CA GLY A 29 -23.14 -0.56 3.27
C GLY A 29 -22.58 0.12 4.52
N LEU A 30 -22.17 -0.65 5.54
CA LEU A 30 -21.46 -0.18 6.72
C LEU A 30 -20.05 -0.78 6.79
N TYR A 31 -19.18 -0.03 7.43
CA TYR A 31 -17.84 -0.45 7.82
C TYR A 31 -17.84 -0.78 9.31
N TYR A 32 -17.28 -1.90 9.67
CA TYR A 32 -17.11 -2.38 11.04
C TYR A 32 -15.63 -2.43 11.33
N PHE A 33 -15.20 -1.65 12.30
CA PHE A 33 -13.80 -1.52 12.68
C PHE A 33 -13.54 -2.31 13.96
N TYR A 34 -12.52 -3.15 13.92
CA TYR A 34 -11.99 -3.91 15.05
C TYR A 34 -10.49 -3.66 15.19
N CYS A 35 -9.94 -3.86 16.38
CA CYS A 35 -8.50 -3.76 16.59
C CYS A 35 -8.06 -4.60 17.82
N SER A 36 -6.77 -4.78 17.96
CA SER A 36 -6.19 -5.46 19.11
C SER A 36 -6.62 -4.82 20.41
N SER A 37 -6.88 -5.65 21.45
CA SER A 37 -7.29 -5.19 22.76
C SER A 37 -6.15 -5.25 23.77
N ALA A 38 -6.13 -4.31 24.70
CA ALA A 38 -5.09 -4.16 25.71
C ALA A 38 -5.40 -4.93 27.01
N GLY A 39 -5.96 -6.11 26.90
CA GLY A 39 -6.25 -6.93 28.09
C GLY A 39 -7.71 -6.97 28.51
N GLU A 40 -8.57 -6.20 27.87
CA GLU A 40 -10.01 -6.23 28.04
C GLU A 40 -10.70 -6.88 26.83
N TYR A 41 -11.95 -6.54 26.59
CA TYR A 41 -12.79 -7.14 25.55
C TYR A 41 -12.55 -6.50 24.17
N ILE A 42 -12.90 -7.20 23.10
CA ILE A 42 -12.84 -6.69 21.74
C ILE A 42 -13.92 -5.63 21.56
N LYS A 43 -13.53 -4.45 21.07
CA LYS A 43 -14.43 -3.33 20.78
C LYS A 43 -14.75 -3.27 19.30
N CYS A 44 -15.89 -2.65 18.96
CA CYS A 44 -16.29 -2.40 17.60
C CYS A 44 -16.76 -0.96 17.41
N TRP A 45 -16.46 -0.39 16.27
CA TRP A 45 -16.98 0.89 15.79
C TRP A 45 -17.58 0.70 14.41
N THR A 46 -18.58 1.52 14.06
CA THR A 46 -19.19 1.49 12.73
C THR A 46 -19.11 2.85 12.04
N SER A 47 -19.01 2.83 10.72
CA SER A 47 -19.01 4.04 9.88
C SER A 47 -19.70 3.80 8.56
N GLU A 48 -20.36 4.82 8.01
CA GLU A 48 -20.87 4.81 6.62
C GLU A 48 -19.87 5.37 5.63
N ASN A 49 -18.90 6.17 6.10
CA ASN A 49 -18.08 7.04 5.24
C ASN A 49 -16.56 6.97 5.56
N LEU A 50 -16.14 6.09 6.48
CA LEU A 50 -14.75 5.91 6.94
C LEU A 50 -14.14 7.14 7.64
N ILE A 51 -14.97 8.09 8.07
CA ILE A 51 -14.56 9.30 8.80
C ILE A 51 -15.26 9.38 10.14
N ASP A 52 -16.59 9.27 10.11
CA ASP A 52 -17.42 9.34 11.32
C ASP A 52 -17.65 7.91 11.83
N PHE A 53 -16.96 7.57 12.90
CA PHE A 53 -17.09 6.29 13.56
C PHE A 53 -17.94 6.40 14.82
N THR A 54 -18.87 5.49 14.98
CA THR A 54 -19.73 5.36 16.16
C THR A 54 -19.33 4.14 16.95
N TYR A 55 -19.08 4.31 18.24
CA TYR A 55 -18.76 3.21 19.15
C TYR A 55 -19.97 2.31 19.39
N MET A 56 -19.81 1.00 19.19
CA MET A 56 -20.86 0.00 19.31
C MET A 56 -20.78 -0.85 20.58
N GLY A 57 -19.74 -0.66 21.38
CA GLY A 57 -19.52 -1.44 22.58
C GLY A 57 -18.55 -2.60 22.42
N SER A 58 -18.52 -3.48 23.40
CA SER A 58 -17.81 -4.76 23.35
C SER A 58 -18.59 -5.77 22.52
N VAL A 59 -17.87 -6.50 21.67
CA VAL A 59 -18.47 -7.53 20.78
C VAL A 59 -18.17 -8.95 21.25
N CYS A 60 -17.28 -9.11 22.22
CA CYS A 60 -16.95 -10.39 22.86
C CYS A 60 -16.53 -10.13 24.29
N ASP A 61 -17.13 -10.84 25.25
CA ASP A 61 -16.89 -10.75 26.69
C ASP A 61 -16.43 -12.08 27.31
N ASP A 62 -16.02 -13.04 26.49
CA ASP A 62 -15.52 -14.33 26.97
C ASP A 62 -14.14 -14.14 27.62
N PRO A 63 -13.97 -14.63 28.88
CA PRO A 63 -12.71 -14.49 29.62
C PRO A 63 -11.48 -15.11 28.92
N LEU A 64 -11.65 -16.09 28.03
CA LEU A 64 -10.58 -16.69 27.25
C LEU A 64 -10.06 -15.76 26.13
N ILE A 65 -10.84 -14.74 25.77
CA ILE A 65 -10.53 -13.82 24.64
C ILE A 65 -9.96 -12.50 25.14
N THR A 66 -9.57 -12.38 26.39
CA THR A 66 -8.92 -11.15 26.90
C THR A 66 -7.53 -10.95 26.31
N GLY A 67 -7.17 -9.70 26.00
CA GLY A 67 -5.91 -9.39 25.34
C GLY A 67 -5.86 -9.92 23.90
N ALA A 68 -6.95 -9.79 23.19
CA ALA A 68 -7.09 -10.28 21.82
C ALA A 68 -6.14 -9.54 20.86
N TYR A 69 -5.30 -10.27 20.15
CA TYR A 69 -4.43 -9.74 19.09
C TYR A 69 -5.10 -9.95 17.75
N ALA A 70 -5.04 -8.90 16.91
CA ALA A 70 -5.46 -8.91 15.52
C ALA A 70 -6.80 -9.63 15.24
N PRO A 71 -7.92 -9.16 15.80
CA PRO A 71 -9.22 -9.75 15.49
C PRO A 71 -9.63 -9.42 14.06
N GLU A 72 -9.83 -10.44 13.24
CA GLU A 72 -10.37 -10.32 11.89
C GLU A 72 -11.75 -10.96 11.78
N VAL A 73 -12.66 -10.32 11.04
CA VAL A 73 -14.05 -10.77 10.91
C VAL A 73 -14.42 -10.97 9.44
N THR A 74 -14.98 -12.12 9.13
CA THR A 74 -15.52 -12.42 7.80
C THR A 74 -16.99 -12.84 7.86
N TYR A 75 -17.73 -12.55 6.78
CA TYR A 75 -19.08 -13.04 6.61
C TYR A 75 -19.07 -14.28 5.70
N TYR A 76 -19.57 -15.39 6.22
CA TYR A 76 -19.55 -16.68 5.55
C TYR A 76 -20.75 -17.53 5.94
N LYS A 77 -21.40 -18.20 4.99
CA LYS A 77 -22.58 -19.07 5.21
C LYS A 77 -23.68 -18.43 6.06
N GLY A 78 -23.91 -17.13 5.93
CA GLY A 78 -24.95 -16.42 6.65
C GLY A 78 -24.61 -16.03 8.09
N ARG A 79 -23.36 -16.21 8.52
CA ARG A 79 -22.83 -15.90 9.85
C ARG A 79 -21.57 -15.05 9.78
N PHE A 80 -21.22 -14.42 10.89
CA PHE A 80 -19.97 -13.69 11.07
C PHE A 80 -19.00 -14.54 11.87
N TYR A 81 -17.82 -14.73 11.35
CA TYR A 81 -16.74 -15.47 12.00
C TYR A 81 -15.61 -14.52 12.33
N MET A 82 -15.13 -14.57 13.57
CA MET A 82 -13.96 -13.82 14.03
C MET A 82 -12.85 -14.78 14.39
N ILE A 83 -11.64 -14.51 13.87
CA ILE A 83 -10.42 -15.19 14.30
C ILE A 83 -9.56 -14.21 15.09
N THR A 84 -9.01 -14.64 16.22
CA THR A 84 -8.13 -13.83 17.06
C THR A 84 -7.20 -14.67 17.89
N SER A 85 -6.09 -14.09 18.34
CA SER A 85 -5.05 -14.75 19.15
C SER A 85 -4.93 -14.09 20.50
N PRO A 86 -5.59 -14.63 21.56
CA PRO A 86 -5.49 -14.05 22.91
C PRO A 86 -4.07 -14.09 23.45
N LYS A 87 -3.51 -12.91 23.75
CA LYS A 87 -2.14 -12.73 24.28
C LYS A 87 -1.06 -13.39 23.39
N GLY A 88 -1.32 -13.54 22.10
CA GLY A 88 -0.41 -14.22 21.18
C GLY A 88 -0.31 -15.74 21.37
N SER A 89 -1.25 -16.37 22.06
CA SER A 89 -1.22 -17.80 22.39
C SER A 89 -2.23 -18.62 21.60
N GLY A 90 -1.88 -18.95 20.35
CA GLY A 90 -2.74 -19.71 19.44
C GLY A 90 -3.92 -18.89 18.93
N HIS A 91 -4.91 -19.54 18.32
CA HIS A 91 -6.09 -18.90 17.76
C HIS A 91 -7.37 -19.56 18.23
N TYR A 92 -8.40 -18.73 18.41
CA TYR A 92 -9.78 -19.17 18.55
C TYR A 92 -10.59 -18.66 17.38
N LEU A 93 -11.55 -19.45 16.94
CA LEU A 93 -12.61 -19.03 16.02
C LEU A 93 -13.88 -18.77 16.83
N LEU A 94 -14.50 -17.63 16.59
CA LEU A 94 -15.74 -17.20 17.21
C LEU A 94 -16.80 -16.99 16.13
N GLU A 95 -18.06 -17.13 16.50
CA GLU A 95 -19.22 -16.93 15.62
C GLU A 95 -20.22 -15.93 16.22
N ALA A 96 -20.88 -15.15 15.37
CA ALA A 96 -21.99 -14.28 15.72
C ALA A 96 -23.06 -14.19 14.62
N GLU A 97 -24.27 -13.80 15.00
CA GLU A 97 -25.35 -13.50 14.05
C GLU A 97 -25.22 -12.08 13.47
N ASN A 98 -24.56 -11.19 14.21
CA ASN A 98 -24.37 -9.79 13.83
C ASN A 98 -22.88 -9.41 13.91
N PRO A 99 -22.41 -8.50 13.07
CA PRO A 99 -21.02 -8.07 13.09
C PRO A 99 -20.65 -7.30 14.37
N THR A 100 -21.62 -6.78 15.09
CA THR A 100 -21.45 -6.16 16.42
C THR A 100 -21.54 -7.17 17.57
N GLY A 101 -21.53 -8.46 17.27
CA GLY A 101 -21.60 -9.53 18.25
C GLY A 101 -22.99 -9.78 18.86
N PRO A 102 -23.07 -10.48 20.00
CA PRO A 102 -21.94 -11.06 20.74
C PRO A 102 -21.31 -12.24 20.00
N PHE A 103 -19.98 -12.22 19.88
CA PHE A 103 -19.20 -13.34 19.34
C PHE A 103 -18.99 -14.41 20.43
N ARG A 104 -19.14 -15.68 20.06
CA ARG A 104 -18.98 -16.84 20.94
C ARG A 104 -17.96 -17.81 20.37
N ILE A 105 -17.09 -18.35 21.20
CA ILE A 105 -16.08 -19.34 20.81
C ILE A 105 -16.79 -20.60 20.28
N ILE A 106 -16.34 -21.08 19.12
CA ILE A 106 -16.84 -22.30 18.46
C ILE A 106 -15.75 -23.33 18.15
N SER A 107 -14.50 -23.05 18.50
CA SER A 107 -13.36 -23.95 18.29
C SER A 107 -12.57 -24.14 19.57
N ASP A 108 -11.80 -25.22 19.63
CA ASP A 108 -10.65 -25.30 20.54
C ASP A 108 -9.55 -24.32 20.08
N ASN A 109 -8.58 -24.06 20.94
CA ASN A 109 -7.39 -23.31 20.58
C ASN A 109 -6.56 -24.11 19.55
N TYR A 110 -6.38 -23.56 18.37
CA TYR A 110 -5.60 -24.22 17.31
C TYR A 110 -4.09 -24.33 17.61
N GLY A 111 -3.59 -23.66 18.66
CA GLY A 111 -2.19 -23.72 19.09
C GLY A 111 -1.19 -23.06 18.13
N LEU A 112 -1.65 -22.51 17.03
CA LEU A 112 -0.83 -21.81 16.03
C LEU A 112 -0.74 -20.33 16.40
N ALA A 113 0.46 -19.78 16.53
CA ALA A 113 0.66 -18.36 16.87
C ALA A 113 0.53 -17.50 15.61
N ILE A 114 0.30 -16.35 15.74
CA ILE A 114 -0.57 -15.18 15.92
C ILE A 114 -1.03 -14.66 14.55
N ASP A 115 -1.91 -13.67 14.53
CA ASP A 115 -2.37 -12.94 13.34
C ASP A 115 -3.05 -13.86 12.32
N GLY A 116 -4.09 -14.52 12.76
CA GLY A 116 -4.92 -15.35 11.89
C GLY A 116 -5.77 -14.51 10.96
N SER A 117 -5.75 -14.82 9.67
CA SER A 117 -6.60 -14.23 8.64
C SER A 117 -7.41 -15.28 7.91
N PHE A 118 -8.70 -15.03 7.71
CA PHE A 118 -9.63 -15.99 7.10
C PHE A 118 -9.91 -15.57 5.65
N PHE A 119 -9.64 -16.46 4.71
CA PHE A 119 -9.89 -16.23 3.29
C PHE A 119 -10.79 -17.32 2.70
N VAL A 120 -11.82 -16.92 1.96
CA VAL A 120 -12.69 -17.82 1.17
C VAL A 120 -12.54 -17.47 -0.30
N ASP A 121 -12.17 -18.44 -1.13
CA ASP A 121 -12.01 -18.23 -2.56
C ASP A 121 -13.36 -18.28 -3.31
N ASP A 122 -13.37 -17.93 -4.61
CA ASP A 122 -14.56 -17.92 -5.46
C ASP A 122 -15.22 -19.30 -5.58
N ASP A 123 -14.44 -20.38 -5.47
CA ASP A 123 -14.94 -21.77 -5.46
C ASP A 123 -15.50 -22.22 -4.10
N GLY A 124 -15.47 -21.35 -3.10
CA GLY A 124 -15.95 -21.62 -1.74
C GLY A 124 -14.98 -22.33 -0.82
N LYS A 125 -13.74 -22.62 -1.28
CA LYS A 125 -12.70 -23.17 -0.41
C LYS A 125 -12.25 -22.17 0.63
N GLU A 126 -12.03 -22.66 1.83
CA GLU A 126 -11.69 -21.89 3.00
C GLU A 126 -10.21 -22.06 3.35
N TYR A 127 -9.58 -20.96 3.74
CA TYR A 127 -8.17 -20.90 4.13
C TYR A 127 -8.00 -20.05 5.37
N MET A 128 -7.02 -20.42 6.20
CA MET A 128 -6.50 -19.61 7.28
C MET A 128 -5.03 -19.30 7.03
N LEU A 129 -4.66 -18.03 7.08
CA LEU A 129 -3.28 -17.60 7.07
C LEU A 129 -2.84 -17.23 8.50
N ARG A 130 -1.54 -17.25 8.75
CA ARG A 130 -0.96 -16.80 10.02
C ARG A 130 0.47 -16.34 9.89
N ALA A 131 0.92 -15.60 10.91
CA ALA A 131 2.31 -15.18 11.07
C ALA A 131 3.28 -16.34 11.26
N GLY A 132 4.55 -16.14 10.90
CA GLY A 132 5.62 -17.11 11.12
C GLY A 132 7.02 -16.54 11.01
N HIS A 133 7.97 -17.21 11.64
CA HIS A 133 9.40 -16.82 11.62
C HIS A 133 10.04 -16.88 10.22
N ASN A 134 9.54 -17.78 9.39
CA ASN A 134 10.08 -18.02 8.03
C ASN A 134 9.16 -17.50 6.93
N GLY A 135 8.18 -16.67 7.26
CA GLY A 135 7.19 -16.13 6.34
C GLY A 135 5.77 -16.55 6.72
N ILE A 136 4.82 -16.17 5.87
CA ILE A 136 3.41 -16.47 6.08
C ILE A 136 3.12 -17.94 5.77
N VAL A 137 2.31 -18.55 6.65
CA VAL A 137 1.84 -19.92 6.51
C VAL A 137 0.34 -19.92 6.22
N ILE A 138 -0.09 -20.67 5.20
CA ILE A 138 -1.49 -20.86 4.84
C ILE A 138 -1.92 -22.30 5.12
N HIS A 139 -3.12 -22.43 5.69
CA HIS A 139 -3.76 -23.68 6.04
C HIS A 139 -5.08 -23.81 5.29
N THR A 140 -5.43 -25.01 4.83
CA THR A 140 -6.77 -25.29 4.34
C THR A 140 -7.71 -25.52 5.52
N MET A 141 -8.96 -25.13 5.37
CA MET A 141 -10.02 -25.34 6.36
C MET A 141 -11.12 -26.21 5.73
N PRO A 142 -11.26 -27.49 6.14
CA PRO A 142 -12.35 -28.35 5.68
C PRO A 142 -13.74 -27.85 6.10
N SER A 143 -13.78 -27.07 7.16
CA SER A 143 -14.97 -26.34 7.65
C SER A 143 -14.52 -25.15 8.51
N PRO A 144 -15.38 -24.16 8.79
CA PRO A 144 -14.99 -22.97 9.56
C PRO A 144 -14.36 -23.27 10.92
N ASN A 145 -14.74 -24.37 11.58
CA ASN A 145 -14.21 -24.77 12.88
C ASN A 145 -13.13 -25.88 12.85
N GLN A 146 -12.62 -26.20 11.66
CA GLN A 146 -11.58 -27.22 11.49
C GLN A 146 -10.46 -26.68 10.61
N ILE A 147 -9.23 -26.82 11.05
CA ILE A 147 -8.03 -26.43 10.33
C ILE A 147 -7.13 -27.62 10.07
N ASP A 148 -6.58 -27.73 8.87
CA ASP A 148 -5.45 -28.61 8.63
C ASP A 148 -4.20 -28.00 9.27
N VAL A 149 -3.72 -28.62 10.35
CA VAL A 149 -2.56 -28.14 11.10
C VAL A 149 -1.25 -28.18 10.28
N ASN A 150 -1.21 -28.96 9.19
CA ASN A 150 -0.05 -29.04 8.29
C ASN A 150 -0.06 -27.90 7.28
N GLY A 151 0.10 -26.68 7.77
CA GLY A 151 0.12 -25.50 6.92
C GLY A 151 1.30 -25.47 5.94
N LYS A 152 1.11 -24.75 4.84
CA LYS A 152 2.07 -24.57 3.77
C LYS A 152 2.70 -23.18 3.88
N LEU A 153 4.03 -23.12 3.90
CA LEU A 153 4.77 -21.86 3.85
C LEU A 153 4.62 -21.22 2.46
N ILE A 154 4.44 -19.91 2.42
CA ILE A 154 4.49 -19.10 1.20
C ILE A 154 5.85 -18.39 1.13
N PRO A 155 6.83 -18.91 0.36
CA PRO A 155 8.21 -18.42 0.41
C PRO A 155 8.38 -16.97 -0.03
N ALA A 156 7.50 -16.48 -0.92
CA ALA A 156 7.53 -15.10 -1.38
C ALA A 156 7.10 -14.08 -0.29
N ALA A 157 6.34 -14.54 0.70
CA ALA A 157 5.82 -13.69 1.79
C ALA A 157 6.74 -13.78 3.03
N TYR A 158 7.96 -13.25 2.90
CA TYR A 158 8.96 -13.26 3.97
C TYR A 158 9.73 -11.94 4.04
N LEU A 159 9.86 -11.37 5.24
CA LEU A 159 10.52 -10.09 5.50
C LEU A 159 11.70 -10.23 6.48
N ASN A 160 12.53 -11.20 6.27
CA ASN A 160 13.75 -11.43 7.06
C ASN A 160 13.46 -11.55 8.56
N TYR A 161 13.23 -12.76 9.06
CA TYR A 161 12.90 -13.13 10.42
C TYR A 161 11.40 -13.22 10.70
N TRP A 162 10.77 -12.27 11.38
CA TRP A 162 9.35 -12.29 11.71
C TRP A 162 8.51 -11.68 10.60
N THR A 163 7.46 -12.37 10.20
CA THR A 163 6.51 -11.87 9.20
C THR A 163 5.09 -12.15 9.69
N GLU A 164 4.26 -11.13 9.75
CA GLU A 164 2.97 -11.12 10.42
C GLU A 164 1.88 -10.40 9.63
N GLY A 165 0.65 -10.29 10.18
CA GLY A 165 -0.46 -9.54 9.62
C GLY A 165 -0.81 -9.94 8.19
N PRO A 166 -0.96 -11.23 7.84
CA PRO A 166 -1.27 -11.64 6.48
C PRO A 166 -2.74 -11.37 6.14
N MET A 167 -3.00 -10.91 4.92
CA MET A 167 -4.35 -10.83 4.36
C MET A 167 -4.33 -11.04 2.87
N ILE A 168 -5.25 -11.84 2.32
CA ILE A 168 -5.43 -11.98 0.88
C ILE A 168 -6.57 -11.09 0.40
N LEU A 169 -6.28 -10.23 -0.58
CA LEU A 169 -7.26 -9.53 -1.39
C LEU A 169 -7.27 -10.13 -2.79
N LYS A 170 -8.43 -10.61 -3.25
CA LYS A 170 -8.61 -11.08 -4.63
C LYS A 170 -9.24 -9.99 -5.48
N ARG A 171 -8.62 -9.66 -6.61
CA ARG A 171 -9.12 -8.65 -7.54
C ARG A 171 -8.67 -8.94 -8.97
N ASN A 172 -9.62 -8.94 -9.91
CA ASN A 172 -9.34 -9.15 -11.35
C ASN A 172 -8.46 -10.38 -11.66
N GLY A 173 -8.68 -11.48 -10.94
CA GLY A 173 -7.92 -12.73 -11.13
C GLY A 173 -6.59 -12.80 -10.40
N PHE A 174 -6.13 -11.73 -9.75
CA PHE A 174 -4.94 -11.72 -8.91
C PHE A 174 -5.28 -11.91 -7.43
N TYR A 175 -4.44 -12.67 -6.73
CA TYR A 175 -4.39 -12.77 -5.27
C TYR A 175 -3.25 -11.90 -4.76
N TYR A 176 -3.57 -10.82 -4.07
CA TYR A 176 -2.60 -9.96 -3.42
C TYR A 176 -2.52 -10.37 -1.96
N LEU A 177 -1.41 -10.99 -1.56
CA LEU A 177 -1.14 -11.33 -0.17
C LEU A 177 -0.33 -10.20 0.45
N THR A 178 -0.95 -9.40 1.31
CA THR A 178 -0.25 -8.41 2.15
C THR A 178 0.30 -9.08 3.41
N TYR A 179 1.42 -8.58 3.91
CA TYR A 179 2.04 -9.01 5.15
C TYR A 179 2.95 -7.92 5.70
N THR A 180 3.22 -7.99 6.98
CA THR A 180 3.99 -6.98 7.70
C THR A 180 5.21 -7.63 8.33
N GLY A 181 6.27 -6.92 8.45
CA GLY A 181 7.47 -7.36 9.13
C GLY A 181 8.57 -6.30 9.05
N ASN A 182 9.67 -6.59 9.74
CA ASN A 182 9.91 -7.85 10.49
C ASN A 182 9.48 -7.80 11.94
N HIS A 183 9.79 -6.83 12.72
CA HIS A 183 9.35 -6.68 14.11
C HIS A 183 8.87 -5.26 14.33
N LEU A 184 7.79 -5.09 15.08
CA LEU A 184 7.13 -3.81 15.34
C LEU A 184 8.10 -2.69 15.77
N LEU A 185 9.14 -3.01 16.52
CA LEU A 185 10.17 -2.08 16.98
C LEU A 185 11.39 -2.01 16.05
N SER A 186 11.35 -2.65 14.90
CA SER A 186 12.46 -2.66 13.95
C SER A 186 12.41 -1.46 13.03
N LYS A 187 13.57 -0.96 12.62
CA LYS A 187 13.70 0.11 11.61
C LYS A 187 13.02 -0.26 10.30
N GLY A 188 13.05 -1.53 9.94
CA GLY A 188 12.52 -2.06 8.71
C GLY A 188 11.07 -2.54 8.78
N TYR A 189 10.34 -2.24 9.84
CA TYR A 189 8.92 -2.59 9.94
C TYR A 189 8.13 -1.91 8.83
N ARG A 190 7.43 -2.69 8.03
CA ARG A 190 6.76 -2.23 6.82
C ARG A 190 5.66 -3.19 6.40
N VAL A 191 4.73 -2.73 5.56
CA VAL A 191 3.80 -3.58 4.83
C VAL A 191 4.36 -3.85 3.44
N ALA A 192 4.44 -5.11 3.08
CA ALA A 192 4.77 -5.57 1.74
C ALA A 192 3.66 -6.47 1.20
N TYR A 193 3.75 -6.87 -0.07
CA TYR A 193 2.85 -7.85 -0.63
C TYR A 193 3.55 -8.73 -1.67
N SER A 194 3.03 -9.92 -1.85
CA SER A 194 3.32 -10.80 -2.97
C SER A 194 2.06 -11.01 -3.79
N VAL A 195 2.18 -11.33 -5.05
CA VAL A 195 1.04 -11.49 -5.94
C VAL A 195 1.08 -12.83 -6.67
N SER A 196 -0.09 -13.50 -6.79
CA SER A 196 -0.31 -14.71 -7.54
C SER A 196 -1.49 -14.53 -8.51
N GLU A 197 -1.39 -15.06 -9.72
CA GLU A 197 -2.52 -15.19 -10.65
C GLU A 197 -3.03 -16.65 -10.74
N THR A 198 -2.53 -17.53 -9.86
CA THR A 198 -2.79 -18.96 -9.92
C THR A 198 -3.77 -19.43 -8.85
N ALA A 199 -3.43 -19.21 -7.56
CA ALA A 199 -4.21 -19.72 -6.44
C ALA A 199 -3.85 -18.98 -5.14
N PRO A 200 -4.70 -19.07 -4.10
CA PRO A 200 -4.44 -18.41 -2.83
C PRO A 200 -3.30 -19.06 -2.03
N ASP A 201 -2.92 -20.31 -2.32
CA ASP A 201 -1.93 -21.08 -1.57
C ASP A 201 -0.60 -21.30 -2.30
N HIS A 202 -0.46 -20.81 -3.53
CA HIS A 202 0.78 -20.93 -4.31
C HIS A 202 0.85 -19.95 -5.49
N GLY A 203 2.00 -19.95 -6.20
CA GLY A 203 2.22 -19.09 -7.36
C GLY A 203 2.60 -17.66 -7.04
N TYR A 204 2.83 -17.32 -5.77
CA TYR A 204 3.20 -15.97 -5.35
C TYR A 204 4.61 -15.61 -5.80
N VAL A 205 4.73 -14.42 -6.36
CA VAL A 205 5.99 -13.78 -6.74
C VAL A 205 6.07 -12.36 -6.17
N ASN A 206 7.28 -11.87 -6.00
CA ASN A 206 7.56 -10.49 -5.67
C ASN A 206 7.90 -9.72 -6.94
N LEU A 207 7.26 -8.58 -7.15
CA LEU A 207 7.63 -7.65 -8.23
C LEU A 207 9.00 -7.04 -7.93
N LYS A 208 9.63 -6.40 -8.92
CA LYS A 208 10.89 -5.67 -8.70
C LYS A 208 10.74 -4.67 -7.56
N ASN A 209 11.80 -4.49 -6.79
CA ASN A 209 11.86 -3.62 -5.63
C ASN A 209 11.02 -4.06 -4.44
N ARG A 210 10.86 -5.38 -4.26
CA ARG A 210 10.01 -5.96 -3.21
C ARG A 210 8.82 -5.06 -2.95
N THR A 211 7.71 -5.40 -3.43
CA THR A 211 6.48 -4.64 -3.45
C THR A 211 6.16 -4.02 -2.09
N LEU A 212 6.83 -2.93 -1.82
CA LEU A 212 6.57 -2.14 -0.63
C LEU A 212 5.26 -1.41 -0.83
N LEU A 213 4.34 -1.69 0.07
CA LEU A 213 3.05 -1.06 0.05
C LEU A 213 3.07 0.17 0.96
N ILE A 214 3.57 -0.01 2.17
CA ILE A 214 3.68 1.04 3.19
C ILE A 214 5.05 0.92 3.86
N GLU A 215 5.78 2.02 3.88
CA GLU A 215 7.11 2.12 4.44
C GLU A 215 7.14 3.18 5.54
N ASN A 216 8.03 3.01 6.49
CA ASN A 216 8.30 4.06 7.46
C ASN A 216 8.82 5.34 6.76
N ASP A 217 8.52 6.47 7.38
CA ASP A 217 8.94 7.80 7.01
C ASP A 217 9.57 8.46 8.24
N PRO A 218 10.48 9.44 8.10
CA PRO A 218 11.05 10.14 9.24
C PRO A 218 10.07 10.78 10.22
N GLU A 219 8.86 11.11 9.75
CA GLU A 219 7.80 11.72 10.56
C GLU A 219 6.67 10.74 10.91
N PHE A 220 6.66 9.53 10.31
CA PHE A 220 5.54 8.60 10.40
C PHE A 220 6.05 7.17 10.49
N HIS A 221 6.03 6.60 11.69
CA HIS A 221 6.80 5.39 12.04
C HIS A 221 5.93 4.20 12.40
N ALA A 222 6.56 3.01 12.33
CA ALA A 222 5.98 1.71 12.65
C ALA A 222 4.66 1.46 11.91
N LEU A 223 4.67 1.73 10.62
CA LEU A 223 3.52 1.52 9.75
C LEU A 223 3.40 0.04 9.44
N GLY A 224 2.33 -0.58 9.89
CA GLY A 224 2.19 -2.00 9.72
C GLY A 224 0.83 -2.58 10.07
N HIS A 225 0.76 -3.89 9.99
CA HIS A 225 -0.39 -4.74 10.22
C HIS A 225 -1.65 -4.19 9.56
N SER A 226 -1.88 -4.55 8.30
CA SER A 226 -2.89 -3.89 7.45
C SER A 226 -4.06 -4.79 7.11
N SER A 227 -5.22 -4.19 6.90
CA SER A 227 -6.38 -4.83 6.29
C SER A 227 -6.87 -4.02 5.09
N SER A 228 -7.28 -4.71 4.03
CA SER A 228 -7.74 -4.12 2.78
C SER A 228 -9.23 -4.34 2.57
N PHE A 229 -9.96 -3.33 2.11
CA PHE A 229 -11.41 -3.41 1.96
C PHE A 229 -11.93 -2.50 0.85
N LEU A 230 -13.12 -2.81 0.33
CA LEU A 230 -13.79 -2.02 -0.70
C LEU A 230 -14.20 -0.64 -0.15
N ALA A 231 -13.88 0.42 -0.87
CA ALA A 231 -14.24 1.80 -0.52
C ALA A 231 -15.75 2.08 -0.71
N PRO A 232 -16.27 3.23 -0.18
CA PRO A 232 -17.68 3.55 -0.31
C PRO A 232 -18.18 3.70 -1.74
N ASP A 233 -17.30 4.06 -2.69
CA ASP A 233 -17.63 4.19 -4.12
C ASP A 233 -17.88 2.85 -4.85
N LEU A 234 -17.85 1.73 -4.15
CA LEU A 234 -18.09 0.36 -4.65
C LEU A 234 -17.07 -0.15 -5.69
N ASP A 235 -16.01 0.60 -5.95
CA ASP A 235 -15.05 0.32 -7.03
C ASP A 235 -13.60 0.35 -6.57
N SER A 236 -13.21 1.38 -5.84
CA SER A 236 -11.85 1.51 -5.32
C SER A 236 -11.67 0.77 -3.98
N TYR A 237 -10.42 0.61 -3.57
CA TYR A 237 -10.07 -0.06 -2.32
C TYR A 237 -9.32 0.87 -1.39
N CYS A 238 -9.47 0.60 -0.10
CA CYS A 238 -8.73 1.24 0.97
C CYS A 238 -7.90 0.21 1.73
N ILE A 239 -6.90 0.71 2.45
CA ILE A 239 -6.10 -0.05 3.40
C ILE A 239 -6.14 0.65 4.75
N ALA A 240 -6.45 -0.11 5.81
CA ALA A 240 -6.24 0.33 7.18
C ALA A 240 -4.93 -0.26 7.69
N TYR A 241 -4.19 0.48 8.49
CA TYR A 241 -2.92 0.06 9.09
C TYR A 241 -2.66 0.90 10.33
N HIS A 242 -1.77 0.44 11.22
CA HIS A 242 -1.40 1.24 12.38
C HIS A 242 -0.12 2.04 12.17
N SER A 243 0.06 3.07 12.99
CA SER A 243 1.30 3.82 13.18
C SER A 243 1.57 4.01 14.66
N PHE A 244 2.83 4.34 15.03
CA PHE A 244 3.17 4.77 16.37
C PHE A 244 3.03 6.28 16.54
N ASP A 245 2.49 6.68 17.69
CA ASP A 245 2.67 8.00 18.29
C ASP A 245 3.97 7.97 19.10
N LEU A 246 5.04 8.52 18.52
CA LEU A 246 6.36 8.51 19.12
C LEU A 246 6.50 9.45 20.31
N ASP A 247 5.60 10.43 20.44
CA ASP A 247 5.58 11.37 21.56
C ASP A 247 4.99 10.74 22.83
N SER A 248 4.32 9.59 22.69
CA SER A 248 3.76 8.86 23.81
C SER A 248 4.77 7.89 24.45
N ASN A 249 4.63 7.66 25.77
CA ASN A 249 5.44 6.67 26.49
C ASN A 249 4.55 5.89 27.49
N PRO A 250 4.28 4.59 27.28
CA PRO A 250 4.75 3.78 26.16
C PRO A 250 4.20 4.26 24.81
N HIS A 251 4.85 3.88 23.70
CA HIS A 251 4.39 4.21 22.37
C HIS A 251 3.01 3.61 22.12
N ARG A 252 2.07 4.45 21.70
CA ARG A 252 0.70 4.10 21.39
C ARG A 252 0.54 3.87 19.91
N ARG A 253 -0.33 2.94 19.53
CA ARG A 253 -0.68 2.71 18.14
C ARG A 253 -1.95 3.47 17.78
N SER A 254 -1.96 4.06 16.61
CA SER A 254 -3.11 4.80 16.06
C SER A 254 -3.47 4.25 14.69
N ALA A 255 -4.73 4.29 14.34
CA ALA A 255 -5.21 3.77 13.07
C ALA A 255 -5.12 4.81 11.95
N ASN A 256 -4.90 4.32 10.75
CA ASN A 256 -4.81 5.09 9.52
C ASN A 256 -5.65 4.41 8.45
N ILE A 257 -6.20 5.17 7.53
CA ILE A 257 -6.89 4.69 6.33
C ILE A 257 -6.38 5.48 5.14
N ASP A 258 -5.89 4.77 4.14
CA ASP A 258 -5.47 5.35 2.88
C ASP A 258 -6.00 4.54 1.70
N ARG A 259 -5.85 5.07 0.50
CA ARG A 259 -6.32 4.43 -0.73
C ARG A 259 -5.29 3.43 -1.25
N LEU A 260 -5.77 2.28 -1.71
CA LEU A 260 -5.03 1.33 -2.53
C LEU A 260 -5.27 1.61 -4.00
N TYR A 261 -4.19 1.61 -4.79
CA TYR A 261 -4.21 1.75 -6.24
C TYR A 261 -3.76 0.46 -6.90
N PHE A 262 -4.35 0.15 -8.07
CA PHE A 262 -4.03 -1.07 -8.79
C PHE A 262 -3.65 -0.78 -10.24
N ASN A 263 -2.64 -1.49 -10.72
CA ASN A 263 -2.15 -1.42 -12.08
C ASN A 263 -1.71 -2.80 -12.55
N GLY A 264 -2.66 -3.59 -13.07
CA GLY A 264 -2.41 -5.01 -13.34
C GLY A 264 -2.01 -5.73 -12.04
N ALA A 265 -0.89 -6.42 -12.07
CA ALA A 265 -0.36 -7.13 -10.89
C ALA A 265 0.21 -6.19 -9.82
N ARG A 266 0.47 -4.91 -10.14
CA ARG A 266 0.99 -3.94 -9.18
C ARG A 266 -0.12 -3.37 -8.31
N MET A 267 0.12 -3.37 -7.00
CA MET A 267 -0.65 -2.66 -6.00
C MET A 267 0.26 -1.65 -5.30
N TYR A 268 -0.23 -0.45 -5.00
CA TYR A 268 0.54 0.53 -4.25
C TYR A 268 -0.35 1.43 -3.38
N CYS A 269 0.25 2.03 -2.36
CA CYS A 269 -0.34 3.00 -1.48
C CYS A 269 0.59 4.21 -1.37
N ASN A 270 0.01 5.40 -1.23
CA ASN A 270 0.73 6.62 -0.87
C ASN A 270 0.13 7.15 0.43
N PRO A 271 0.67 6.77 1.60
CA PRO A 271 0.18 7.23 2.89
C PRO A 271 0.12 8.75 2.98
N ILE A 272 -1.01 9.29 3.45
CA ILE A 272 -1.21 10.72 3.62
C ILE A 272 -1.55 10.99 5.10
N TRP A 273 -0.63 11.62 5.83
CA TRP A 273 -0.82 12.00 7.24
C TRP A 273 -1.10 13.50 7.46
N TRP A 274 -1.36 14.24 6.38
CA TRP A 274 -1.91 15.60 6.39
C TRP A 274 -3.36 15.57 5.92
N GLU A 275 -4.03 16.72 5.90
CA GLU A 275 -5.42 16.83 5.51
C GLU A 275 -5.65 16.34 4.08
N GLN A 276 -6.61 15.44 3.90
CA GLN A 276 -6.97 14.83 2.62
C GLN A 276 -8.48 14.80 2.40
N ALA A 277 -8.91 14.67 1.13
CA ALA A 277 -10.31 14.57 0.79
C ALA A 277 -10.95 13.28 1.30
N ALA A 278 -12.18 13.36 1.75
CA ALA A 278 -12.98 12.20 2.10
C ALA A 278 -13.14 11.23 0.91
N HIS A 279 -13.37 9.96 1.21
CA HIS A 279 -13.66 8.97 0.19
C HIS A 279 -14.93 9.32 -0.58
N ARG A 280 -14.94 9.01 -1.88
CA ARG A 280 -16.11 9.20 -2.72
C ARG A 280 -17.23 8.29 -2.23
N MET A 281 -18.42 8.86 -2.02
CA MET A 281 -19.62 8.11 -1.67
C MET A 281 -20.32 7.63 -2.95
N PRO A 282 -21.19 6.62 -2.87
CA PRO A 282 -22.01 6.20 -4.00
C PRO A 282 -22.86 7.37 -4.53
N ASP A 283 -23.15 7.38 -5.83
CA ASP A 283 -24.00 8.39 -6.45
C ASP A 283 -25.45 8.27 -5.96
N PHE A 284 -25.87 7.05 -5.62
CA PHE A 284 -27.11 6.75 -4.92
C PHE A 284 -26.86 5.67 -3.86
N SER A 285 -27.46 5.85 -2.68
CA SER A 285 -27.54 4.80 -1.68
C SER A 285 -28.75 4.96 -0.77
N CYS A 286 -29.29 3.84 -0.34
CA CYS A 286 -30.25 3.82 0.74
C CYS A 286 -30.17 2.51 1.54
N ARG A 287 -30.61 2.59 2.82
CA ARG A 287 -30.88 1.44 3.65
C ARG A 287 -32.36 1.20 3.68
N GLY A 288 -32.75 -0.06 3.57
CA GLY A 288 -34.15 -0.40 3.41
C GLY A 288 -34.72 0.06 2.06
N THR A 289 -35.99 0.43 2.03
CA THR A 289 -36.76 0.66 0.80
C THR A 289 -37.35 2.07 0.66
N GLU A 290 -37.09 2.96 1.62
CA GLU A 290 -37.79 4.26 1.73
C GLU A 290 -37.55 5.19 0.54
N LYS A 291 -36.38 5.08 -0.12
CA LYS A 291 -36.01 5.89 -1.29
C LYS A 291 -36.36 5.24 -2.63
N LEU A 292 -36.84 3.98 -2.61
CA LEU A 292 -37.15 3.25 -3.84
C LEU A 292 -38.56 3.56 -4.35
N GLN A 293 -38.74 3.49 -5.66
CA GLN A 293 -40.03 3.63 -6.32
C GLN A 293 -40.63 2.26 -6.64
N GLU A 294 -41.96 2.13 -6.58
CA GLU A 294 -42.64 0.89 -6.98
C GLU A 294 -43.14 1.02 -8.41
N ILE A 295 -42.83 0.03 -9.23
CA ILE A 295 -43.32 -0.07 -10.62
C ILE A 295 -43.87 -1.47 -10.85
N THR A 296 -44.80 -1.58 -11.79
CA THR A 296 -45.32 -2.89 -12.23
C THR A 296 -44.89 -3.17 -13.64
N LEU A 297 -44.21 -4.30 -13.81
CA LEU A 297 -43.79 -4.85 -15.10
C LEU A 297 -44.46 -6.20 -15.30
N GLU A 298 -45.24 -6.33 -16.39
CA GLU A 298 -46.06 -7.52 -16.63
C GLU A 298 -47.04 -7.79 -15.46
N GLN A 299 -46.77 -8.80 -14.64
CA GLN A 299 -47.62 -9.15 -13.48
C GLN A 299 -46.89 -8.95 -12.14
N ASN A 300 -45.60 -8.56 -12.17
CA ASN A 300 -44.78 -8.42 -10.97
C ASN A 300 -44.53 -6.98 -10.60
N THR A 301 -44.50 -6.70 -9.30
CA THR A 301 -44.15 -5.39 -8.77
C THR A 301 -42.64 -5.39 -8.40
N TYR A 302 -41.95 -4.34 -8.79
CA TYR A 302 -40.53 -4.13 -8.50
C TYR A 302 -40.32 -2.86 -7.70
N ARG A 303 -39.35 -2.87 -6.82
CA ARG A 303 -38.78 -1.69 -6.18
C ARG A 303 -37.51 -1.30 -6.92
N VAL A 304 -37.51 -0.13 -7.52
CA VAL A 304 -36.45 0.37 -8.40
C VAL A 304 -35.82 1.65 -7.86
N THR A 305 -34.58 1.93 -8.29
CA THR A 305 -33.92 3.20 -7.98
C THR A 305 -34.69 4.38 -8.60
N PRO A 306 -34.75 5.53 -7.90
CA PRO A 306 -35.40 6.74 -8.43
C PRO A 306 -34.59 7.46 -9.51
N VAL A 307 -33.35 7.07 -9.70
CA VAL A 307 -32.39 7.65 -10.65
C VAL A 307 -31.84 6.56 -11.55
N GLU A 308 -31.56 6.92 -12.81
CA GLU A 308 -30.91 6.05 -13.76
C GLU A 308 -29.40 5.99 -13.48
N THR A 309 -28.79 4.84 -13.74
CA THR A 309 -27.34 4.70 -13.78
C THR A 309 -26.81 5.36 -15.04
N THR A 310 -25.55 5.78 -14.99
CA THR A 310 -24.76 6.15 -16.18
C THR A 310 -24.20 4.90 -16.86
N ALA A 311 -23.70 5.03 -18.09
CA ALA A 311 -22.82 4.01 -18.64
C ALA A 311 -21.60 3.85 -17.71
N ASN A 312 -21.13 2.65 -17.50
CA ASN A 312 -20.06 2.28 -16.56
C ASN A 312 -20.42 2.58 -15.11
N TYR A 313 -20.95 1.60 -14.46
CA TYR A 313 -21.32 1.71 -13.05
C TYR A 313 -21.13 0.40 -12.31
N THR A 314 -20.99 0.50 -11.00
CA THR A 314 -21.08 -0.62 -10.06
C THR A 314 -22.34 -0.44 -9.22
N ALA A 315 -23.17 -1.47 -9.14
CA ALA A 315 -24.36 -1.50 -8.30
C ALA A 315 -24.29 -2.63 -7.28
N GLU A 316 -24.91 -2.43 -6.13
CA GLU A 316 -24.91 -3.38 -5.02
C GLU A 316 -26.28 -3.47 -4.36
N TRP A 317 -26.69 -4.68 -4.04
CA TRP A 317 -27.82 -5.03 -3.20
C TRP A 317 -27.38 -5.90 -2.03
N ASN A 318 -27.92 -5.65 -0.84
CA ASN A 318 -27.85 -6.57 0.27
C ASN A 318 -29.27 -6.97 0.65
N VAL A 319 -29.58 -8.26 0.55
CA VAL A 319 -30.92 -8.81 0.69
C VAL A 319 -30.90 -10.03 1.60
N LYS A 320 -31.81 -10.10 2.55
CA LYS A 320 -32.18 -11.32 3.26
C LYS A 320 -33.52 -11.78 2.74
N SER A 321 -33.57 -12.95 2.09
CA SER A 321 -34.77 -13.43 1.42
C SER A 321 -35.36 -14.66 2.11
N GLY A 322 -36.66 -14.58 2.45
CA GLY A 322 -37.48 -15.73 2.85
C GLY A 322 -38.10 -16.49 1.69
N SER A 323 -37.93 -16.01 0.44
CA SER A 323 -38.53 -16.59 -0.77
C SER A 323 -37.65 -17.67 -1.41
N GLN A 324 -38.19 -18.39 -2.41
CA GLN A 324 -37.43 -19.41 -3.16
C GLN A 324 -36.46 -18.80 -4.16
N GLU A 325 -36.66 -17.54 -4.53
CA GLU A 325 -35.85 -16.85 -5.55
C GLU A 325 -35.70 -15.37 -5.20
N ILE A 326 -34.49 -14.84 -5.33
CA ILE A 326 -34.21 -13.41 -5.38
C ILE A 326 -34.16 -13.03 -6.85
N HIS A 327 -34.96 -12.05 -7.27
CA HIS A 327 -35.03 -11.61 -8.65
C HIS A 327 -34.70 -10.11 -8.73
N LEU A 328 -33.52 -9.80 -9.26
CA LEU A 328 -33.05 -8.45 -9.54
C LEU A 328 -33.29 -8.11 -11.02
N ILE A 329 -33.53 -6.84 -11.29
CA ILE A 329 -33.55 -6.28 -12.65
C ILE A 329 -32.52 -5.16 -12.77
N TYR A 330 -31.96 -4.97 -13.97
CA TYR A 330 -30.99 -3.92 -14.27
C TYR A 330 -31.19 -3.37 -15.68
N GLY A 331 -30.71 -2.15 -15.92
CA GLY A 331 -30.77 -1.50 -17.22
C GLY A 331 -32.20 -1.28 -17.75
N LEU A 332 -33.17 -1.11 -16.84
CA LEU A 332 -34.56 -0.95 -17.23
C LEU A 332 -34.76 0.39 -17.94
N LYS A 333 -35.14 0.31 -19.22
CA LYS A 333 -35.61 1.41 -20.08
C LYS A 333 -36.75 0.93 -20.96
N GLU A 334 -37.82 1.67 -21.07
CA GLU A 334 -38.95 1.39 -21.98
C GLU A 334 -39.43 -0.08 -21.93
N LYS A 335 -39.51 -0.68 -20.76
CA LYS A 335 -39.88 -2.09 -20.49
C LYS A 335 -38.85 -3.15 -20.95
N ARG A 336 -37.69 -2.75 -21.44
CA ARG A 336 -36.57 -3.67 -21.68
C ARG A 336 -35.68 -3.68 -20.47
N PHE A 337 -35.20 -4.84 -20.04
CA PHE A 337 -34.34 -5.00 -18.89
C PHE A 337 -33.57 -6.33 -18.92
N GLY A 338 -32.45 -6.35 -18.19
CA GLY A 338 -31.78 -7.57 -17.79
C GLY A 338 -32.24 -8.02 -16.40
N SER A 339 -32.09 -9.30 -16.10
CA SER A 339 -32.44 -9.86 -14.81
C SER A 339 -31.41 -10.85 -14.29
N ILE A 340 -31.18 -10.83 -12.97
CA ILE A 340 -30.36 -11.78 -12.22
C ILE A 340 -31.28 -12.51 -11.26
N ARG A 341 -31.36 -13.83 -11.36
CA ARG A 341 -32.19 -14.69 -10.52
C ARG A 341 -31.30 -15.64 -9.74
N LEU A 342 -31.38 -15.56 -8.40
CA LEU A 342 -30.67 -16.48 -7.51
C LEU A 342 -31.71 -17.34 -6.79
N ARG A 343 -31.55 -18.66 -6.84
CA ARG A 343 -32.51 -19.60 -6.29
C ARG A 343 -31.96 -20.34 -5.08
N ARG A 344 -32.86 -20.68 -4.17
CA ARG A 344 -32.54 -21.39 -2.93
C ARG A 344 -32.02 -22.84 -3.17
N ASP A 345 -32.23 -23.40 -4.35
CA ASP A 345 -31.59 -24.66 -4.80
C ASP A 345 -30.12 -24.49 -5.26
N HIS A 346 -29.53 -23.32 -4.97
CA HIS A 346 -28.19 -22.92 -5.38
C HIS A 346 -27.98 -22.83 -6.89
N THR A 347 -29.04 -22.56 -7.67
CA THR A 347 -28.89 -22.21 -9.09
C THR A 347 -29.00 -20.71 -9.30
N TYR A 348 -28.37 -20.22 -10.36
CA TYR A 348 -28.57 -18.86 -10.84
C TYR A 348 -28.89 -18.83 -12.32
N LEU A 349 -29.59 -17.79 -12.74
CA LEU A 349 -29.96 -17.56 -14.13
C LEU A 349 -29.93 -16.06 -14.43
N ILE A 350 -29.24 -15.68 -15.48
CA ILE A 350 -29.16 -14.29 -15.96
C ILE A 350 -29.78 -14.21 -17.34
N LEU A 351 -30.76 -13.33 -17.50
CA LEU A 351 -31.49 -13.12 -18.73
C LEU A 351 -31.41 -11.66 -19.18
N GLU A 352 -31.34 -11.42 -20.48
CA GLU A 352 -31.56 -10.08 -21.07
C GLU A 352 -32.65 -10.16 -22.15
N CYS A 353 -33.69 -9.36 -22.00
CA CYS A 353 -34.87 -9.43 -22.86
C CYS A 353 -35.43 -10.85 -23.04
N GLY A 354 -35.32 -11.69 -22.02
CA GLY A 354 -35.73 -13.09 -22.05
C GLY A 354 -34.72 -14.09 -22.61
N GLU A 355 -33.59 -13.64 -23.14
CA GLU A 355 -32.51 -14.51 -23.62
C GLU A 355 -31.52 -14.83 -22.49
N GLU A 356 -31.13 -16.10 -22.38
CA GLU A 356 -30.13 -16.53 -21.41
C GLU A 356 -28.73 -15.99 -21.77
N LYS A 357 -28.06 -15.36 -20.81
CA LYS A 357 -26.68 -14.87 -20.91
C LYS A 357 -25.71 -15.71 -20.08
N ALA A 358 -26.15 -16.14 -18.91
CA ALA A 358 -25.36 -17.01 -18.03
C ALA A 358 -26.29 -17.82 -17.12
N SER A 359 -25.87 -19.04 -16.79
CA SER A 359 -26.54 -19.88 -15.78
C SER A 359 -25.53 -20.83 -15.14
N GLY A 360 -25.85 -21.33 -13.95
CA GLY A 360 -24.99 -22.26 -13.24
C GLY A 360 -25.41 -22.49 -11.79
N ARG A 361 -24.44 -22.92 -11.00
CA ARG A 361 -24.61 -23.14 -9.56
C ARG A 361 -23.83 -22.11 -8.74
N LEU A 362 -24.42 -21.65 -7.67
CA LEU A 362 -23.74 -20.90 -6.62
C LEU A 362 -22.87 -21.87 -5.80
N ASN A 363 -21.75 -21.41 -5.29
CA ASN A 363 -20.93 -22.20 -4.39
C ASN A 363 -21.60 -22.35 -3.00
N ASP A 364 -21.13 -23.31 -2.21
CA ASP A 364 -21.70 -23.63 -0.88
C ASP A 364 -21.41 -22.55 0.19
N ALA A 365 -20.56 -21.57 -0.11
CA ALA A 365 -20.34 -20.40 0.76
C ALA A 365 -21.53 -19.44 0.80
N ILE A 366 -22.46 -19.53 -0.15
CA ILE A 366 -23.67 -18.69 -0.23
C ILE A 366 -24.78 -19.36 0.54
N SER A 367 -25.36 -18.67 1.53
CA SER A 367 -26.49 -19.16 2.31
C SER A 367 -27.69 -18.24 2.14
N PHE A 368 -28.84 -18.82 1.78
CA PHE A 368 -30.13 -18.10 1.71
C PHE A 368 -30.76 -17.85 3.08
N ASP A 369 -30.21 -18.41 4.15
CA ASP A 369 -30.68 -18.15 5.53
C ASP A 369 -30.08 -16.88 6.12
N GLY A 370 -29.04 -16.32 5.47
CA GLY A 370 -28.42 -15.07 5.82
C GLY A 370 -28.71 -13.95 4.81
N ASN A 371 -27.94 -12.87 4.93
CA ASN A 371 -27.92 -11.81 3.93
C ASN A 371 -27.09 -12.25 2.72
N ILE A 372 -27.53 -11.86 1.54
CA ILE A 372 -26.80 -12.07 0.28
C ILE A 372 -26.48 -10.68 -0.29
N THR A 373 -25.20 -10.38 -0.46
CA THR A 373 -24.73 -9.20 -1.18
C THR A 373 -24.57 -9.57 -2.64
N ILE A 374 -25.28 -8.87 -3.52
CA ILE A 374 -25.20 -9.04 -4.96
C ILE A 374 -24.61 -7.74 -5.52
N ARG A 375 -23.42 -7.82 -6.10
CA ARG A 375 -22.77 -6.68 -6.74
C ARG A 375 -22.53 -7.00 -8.20
N PHE A 376 -22.76 -6.03 -9.08
CA PHE A 376 -22.44 -6.15 -10.48
C PHE A 376 -21.84 -4.85 -11.02
N ALA A 377 -20.87 -5.01 -11.90
CA ALA A 377 -20.15 -3.91 -12.51
C ALA A 377 -20.34 -3.97 -14.04
N VAL A 378 -20.90 -2.90 -14.60
CA VAL A 378 -21.04 -2.71 -16.05
C VAL A 378 -19.87 -1.87 -16.53
N LYS A 379 -19.05 -2.45 -17.38
CA LYS A 379 -17.80 -1.85 -17.82
C LYS A 379 -17.93 -1.12 -19.16
N THR A 380 -16.94 -0.28 -19.46
CA THR A 380 -16.86 0.54 -20.70
C THR A 380 -16.86 -0.28 -21.98
N ASP A 381 -16.40 -1.52 -21.92
CA ASP A 381 -16.37 -2.45 -23.07
C ASP A 381 -17.68 -3.21 -23.27
N GLY A 382 -18.74 -2.84 -22.53
CA GLY A 382 -20.02 -3.53 -22.59
C GLY A 382 -20.01 -4.91 -21.92
N VAL A 383 -19.08 -5.15 -20.98
CA VAL A 383 -19.02 -6.40 -20.22
C VAL A 383 -19.54 -6.18 -18.82
N MET A 384 -20.28 -7.13 -18.29
CA MET A 384 -20.77 -7.15 -16.93
C MET A 384 -20.13 -8.27 -16.11
N ASP A 385 -19.57 -7.90 -14.95
CA ASP A 385 -19.13 -8.83 -13.92
C ASP A 385 -20.16 -8.90 -12.80
N VAL A 386 -20.45 -10.10 -12.33
CA VAL A 386 -21.39 -10.34 -11.21
C VAL A 386 -20.65 -11.00 -10.05
N TYR A 387 -20.88 -10.50 -8.85
CA TYR A 387 -20.30 -11.00 -7.59
C TYR A 387 -21.41 -11.30 -6.59
N ILE A 388 -21.28 -12.41 -5.87
CA ILE A 388 -22.16 -12.78 -4.76
C ILE A 388 -21.33 -12.93 -3.49
N ASN A 389 -21.61 -12.14 -2.45
CA ASN A 389 -20.81 -12.08 -1.22
C ASN A 389 -19.30 -11.90 -1.52
N ASP A 390 -18.99 -10.96 -2.42
CA ASP A 390 -17.63 -10.65 -2.91
C ASP A 390 -16.91 -11.77 -3.68
N LYS A 391 -17.61 -12.87 -4.01
CA LYS A 391 -17.10 -13.94 -4.85
C LYS A 391 -17.52 -13.71 -6.30
N HIS A 392 -16.57 -13.78 -7.23
CA HIS A 392 -16.86 -13.63 -8.65
C HIS A 392 -17.73 -14.81 -9.13
N LEU A 393 -18.89 -14.51 -9.68
CA LEU A 393 -19.84 -15.50 -10.16
C LEU A 393 -19.68 -15.78 -11.65
N CYS A 394 -19.75 -14.70 -12.45
CA CYS A 394 -19.69 -14.82 -13.90
C CYS A 394 -19.37 -13.47 -14.57
N ARG A 395 -18.96 -13.57 -15.82
CA ARG A 395 -18.71 -12.43 -16.73
C ARG A 395 -19.40 -12.70 -18.07
N TYR A 396 -20.10 -11.70 -18.62
CA TYR A 396 -20.74 -11.79 -19.91
C TYR A 396 -20.90 -10.42 -20.58
N PRO A 397 -21.03 -10.38 -21.93
CA PRO A 397 -21.37 -9.16 -22.66
C PRO A 397 -22.82 -8.73 -22.35
N THR A 398 -23.04 -7.47 -21.98
CA THR A 398 -24.35 -6.89 -21.74
C THR A 398 -24.72 -5.86 -22.80
N GLN A 399 -26.02 -5.76 -23.13
CA GLN A 399 -26.58 -4.71 -23.96
C GLN A 399 -27.20 -3.56 -23.12
N PHE A 400 -27.15 -3.68 -21.79
CA PHE A 400 -27.75 -2.72 -20.86
C PHE A 400 -26.67 -1.94 -20.10
N GLU A 401 -26.15 -0.91 -20.74
CA GLU A 401 -25.08 -0.07 -20.18
C GLU A 401 -25.60 0.96 -19.17
N GLU A 402 -26.88 1.34 -19.25
CA GLU A 402 -27.50 2.34 -18.39
C GLU A 402 -29.01 2.04 -18.15
N GLY A 403 -29.60 2.66 -17.14
CA GLY A 403 -31.01 2.53 -16.78
C GLY A 403 -31.24 2.36 -15.28
N VAL A 404 -32.47 2.21 -14.86
CA VAL A 404 -32.75 1.91 -13.45
C VAL A 404 -32.52 0.44 -13.14
N PHE A 405 -32.18 0.14 -11.90
CA PHE A 405 -32.09 -1.21 -11.41
C PHE A 405 -32.97 -1.42 -10.19
N GLY A 406 -33.39 -2.64 -9.94
CA GLY A 406 -34.37 -2.92 -8.92
C GLY A 406 -34.45 -4.39 -8.52
N ILE A 407 -35.37 -4.67 -7.59
CA ILE A 407 -35.66 -5.99 -7.08
C ILE A 407 -37.17 -6.25 -7.10
N GLU A 408 -37.57 -7.47 -7.43
CA GLU A 408 -38.98 -7.89 -7.32
C GLU A 408 -39.43 -7.78 -5.86
N LYS A 409 -40.61 -7.14 -5.66
CA LYS A 409 -41.18 -6.94 -4.32
C LYS A 409 -41.78 -8.24 -3.82
N LYS A 410 -41.17 -8.84 -2.80
CA LYS A 410 -41.70 -9.99 -2.08
C LYS A 410 -41.84 -9.63 -0.61
N SER A 411 -42.92 -10.10 0.04
CA SER A 411 -43.21 -9.77 1.42
C SER A 411 -42.24 -10.38 2.42
N SER A 412 -41.55 -11.44 2.03
CA SER A 412 -40.53 -12.14 2.84
C SER A 412 -39.12 -11.57 2.71
N ASP A 413 -38.90 -10.61 1.80
CA ASP A 413 -37.59 -10.09 1.53
C ASP A 413 -37.32 -8.80 2.33
N VAL A 414 -36.18 -8.78 3.01
CA VAL A 414 -35.66 -7.63 3.74
C VAL A 414 -34.48 -7.06 2.96
N ILE A 415 -34.64 -5.83 2.46
CA ILE A 415 -33.56 -5.11 1.80
C ILE A 415 -32.78 -4.35 2.87
N GLY A 416 -31.53 -4.72 3.06
CA GLY A 416 -30.63 -4.06 3.99
C GLY A 416 -29.99 -2.81 3.40
N TYR A 417 -29.48 -2.91 2.17
CA TYR A 417 -28.76 -1.83 1.49
C TYR A 417 -28.91 -1.94 -0.02
N ILE A 418 -28.92 -0.80 -0.67
CA ILE A 418 -28.85 -0.67 -2.12
C ILE A 418 -28.02 0.57 -2.46
N ALA A 419 -27.14 0.46 -3.45
CA ALA A 419 -26.36 1.58 -3.92
C ALA A 419 -25.88 1.40 -5.35
N PHE A 420 -25.49 2.52 -6.01
CA PHE A 420 -24.65 2.48 -7.18
C PHE A 420 -23.66 3.64 -7.21
N SER A 421 -22.57 3.43 -7.90
CA SER A 421 -21.56 4.43 -8.26
C SER A 421 -21.31 4.41 -9.76
N SER A 422 -21.16 5.58 -10.37
CA SER A 422 -20.71 5.73 -11.76
C SER A 422 -19.19 5.53 -11.84
N CYS A 423 -18.69 4.44 -11.25
CA CYS A 423 -17.30 4.01 -11.23
C CYS A 423 -17.23 2.51 -11.45
N THR A 424 -16.25 2.09 -12.22
CA THR A 424 -15.92 0.68 -12.45
C THR A 424 -14.46 0.54 -12.85
N GLU A 425 -13.86 -0.63 -12.70
CA GLU A 425 -12.48 -0.95 -13.09
C GLU A 425 -11.38 -0.08 -12.44
N GLY A 426 -11.65 0.47 -11.25
CA GLY A 426 -10.74 1.37 -10.57
C GLY A 426 -10.88 2.83 -11.06
N ASP A 427 -11.98 3.21 -11.68
CA ASP A 427 -12.23 4.60 -12.07
C ASP A 427 -12.17 5.56 -10.86
N GLY A 428 -12.53 5.08 -9.66
CA GLY A 428 -12.34 5.81 -8.42
C GLY A 428 -10.90 6.26 -8.20
N ASP A 429 -9.92 5.49 -8.68
CA ASP A 429 -8.49 5.80 -8.59
C ASP A 429 -8.07 6.98 -9.47
N LYS A 430 -8.75 7.21 -10.59
CA LYS A 430 -8.51 8.37 -11.47
C LYS A 430 -8.83 9.69 -10.78
N TYR A 431 -9.85 9.70 -9.92
CA TYR A 431 -10.33 10.89 -9.22
C TYR A 431 -9.67 11.10 -7.86
N ALA A 432 -8.98 10.10 -7.34
CA ALA A 432 -8.31 10.18 -6.05
C ALA A 432 -7.11 11.13 -6.10
N ASP A 433 -6.89 11.84 -5.00
CA ASP A 433 -5.74 12.73 -4.85
C ASP A 433 -4.47 11.91 -4.59
N LYS A 434 -3.43 12.12 -5.42
CA LYS A 434 -2.12 11.51 -5.27
C LYS A 434 -1.26 12.36 -4.34
N ALA A 435 -0.57 11.72 -3.39
CA ALA A 435 0.30 12.44 -2.46
C ALA A 435 1.51 13.08 -3.16
N ILE A 436 1.82 14.33 -2.81
CA ILE A 436 3.08 14.98 -3.15
C ILE A 436 3.72 15.54 -1.86
N PRO A 437 4.96 15.18 -1.51
CA PRO A 437 5.85 14.26 -2.25
C PRO A 437 5.28 12.83 -2.32
N GLY A 438 5.65 12.10 -3.37
CA GLY A 438 5.19 10.73 -3.60
C GLY A 438 5.31 10.29 -5.05
N ARG A 439 4.91 9.06 -5.30
CA ARG A 439 4.93 8.44 -6.62
C ARG A 439 3.56 7.88 -6.97
N PHE A 440 3.14 8.03 -8.23
CA PHE A 440 1.92 7.43 -8.76
C PHE A 440 2.07 6.99 -10.21
N ASP A 441 1.31 5.97 -10.60
CA ASP A 441 1.36 5.40 -11.95
C ASP A 441 0.63 6.30 -12.95
N ALA A 442 1.20 6.42 -14.15
CA ALA A 442 0.70 7.33 -15.19
C ALA A 442 -0.70 6.95 -15.72
N ILE A 443 -1.12 5.69 -15.56
CA ILE A 443 -2.45 5.24 -16.00
C ILE A 443 -3.61 5.81 -15.15
N HIS A 444 -3.33 6.40 -13.99
CA HIS A 444 -4.34 6.95 -13.08
C HIS A 444 -4.64 8.43 -13.34
N CYS A 445 -4.66 8.86 -14.60
CA CYS A 445 -5.16 10.15 -15.05
C CYS A 445 -6.68 10.12 -15.23
N ARG A 446 -7.30 11.30 -15.31
CA ARG A 446 -8.76 11.43 -15.48
C ARG A 446 -9.23 11.07 -16.88
N GLU A 447 -8.43 11.37 -17.87
CA GLU A 447 -8.71 11.11 -19.28
C GLU A 447 -8.47 9.62 -19.60
N GLU A 448 -9.10 9.17 -20.66
CA GLU A 448 -8.80 7.86 -21.22
C GLU A 448 -7.36 7.85 -21.75
N ILE A 449 -6.55 6.93 -21.24
CA ILE A 449 -5.15 6.74 -21.60
C ILE A 449 -4.93 5.35 -22.20
N GLN A 450 -4.18 5.28 -23.29
CA GLN A 450 -3.79 3.99 -23.84
C GLN A 450 -2.81 3.30 -22.89
N LYS A 451 -3.19 2.10 -22.43
CA LYS A 451 -2.38 1.25 -21.55
C LYS A 451 -1.41 0.40 -22.38
N VAL A 452 -0.12 0.55 -22.14
CA VAL A 452 0.96 -0.20 -22.80
C VAL A 452 1.44 -1.30 -21.82
N PRO A 453 1.22 -2.59 -22.12
CA PRO A 453 1.60 -3.65 -21.20
C PRO A 453 3.13 -3.83 -21.15
N PHE A 454 3.64 -4.16 -19.97
CA PHE A 454 4.98 -4.66 -19.75
C PHE A 454 4.95 -5.69 -18.59
N HIS A 455 6.06 -6.42 -18.40
CA HIS A 455 6.08 -7.52 -17.43
C HIS A 455 7.15 -7.32 -16.36
N GLU A 456 6.76 -7.57 -15.11
CA GLU A 456 7.67 -7.74 -13.98
C GLU A 456 7.40 -9.10 -13.32
N ALA A 457 8.45 -9.89 -13.08
CA ALA A 457 8.34 -11.25 -12.54
C ALA A 457 7.34 -12.17 -13.30
N GLY A 458 7.17 -11.93 -14.60
CA GLY A 458 6.23 -12.68 -15.44
C GLY A 458 4.80 -12.15 -15.46
N LEU A 459 4.46 -11.20 -14.59
CA LEU A 459 3.12 -10.63 -14.44
C LEU A 459 2.96 -9.31 -15.19
N THR A 460 1.76 -9.05 -15.69
CA THR A 460 1.46 -7.85 -16.50
C THR A 460 1.18 -6.63 -15.64
N ILE A 461 1.85 -5.53 -15.98
CA ILE A 461 1.66 -4.18 -15.47
C ILE A 461 1.52 -3.24 -16.68
N TYR A 462 0.95 -2.05 -16.51
CA TYR A 462 0.70 -1.13 -17.61
C TYR A 462 1.39 0.22 -17.39
N ALA A 463 2.01 0.72 -18.44
CA ALA A 463 2.41 2.12 -18.56
C ALA A 463 1.34 2.91 -19.32
N GLY A 464 1.29 4.21 -19.13
CA GLY A 464 0.42 5.11 -19.89
C GLY A 464 1.15 5.68 -21.11
N LEU A 465 0.50 5.63 -22.27
CA LEU A 465 0.96 6.36 -23.46
C LEU A 465 0.39 7.77 -23.43
N LEU A 466 1.24 8.75 -23.22
CA LEU A 466 0.89 10.17 -23.39
C LEU A 466 1.01 10.51 -24.89
N ALA A 467 -0.14 10.52 -25.55
CA ALA A 467 -0.21 10.92 -26.96
C ALA A 467 0.13 12.40 -27.11
N THR A 468 0.84 12.75 -28.17
CA THR A 468 1.28 14.12 -28.47
C THR A 468 0.11 15.11 -28.44
N GLU A 469 0.31 16.24 -27.75
CA GLU A 469 -0.62 17.36 -27.56
C GLU A 469 -1.91 17.03 -26.78
N LYS A 470 -2.15 15.77 -26.43
CA LYS A 470 -3.32 15.39 -25.61
C LYS A 470 -3.06 15.68 -24.12
N PRO A 471 -3.99 16.34 -23.41
CA PRO A 471 -3.85 16.58 -21.97
C PRO A 471 -4.17 15.34 -21.16
N TYR A 472 -3.45 15.15 -20.04
CA TYR A 472 -3.69 14.11 -19.04
C TYR A 472 -3.67 14.74 -17.65
N THR A 473 -4.80 14.72 -16.96
CA THR A 473 -5.02 15.42 -15.69
C THR A 473 -4.93 14.49 -14.51
N TYR A 474 -4.15 14.90 -13.51
CA TYR A 474 -4.02 14.20 -12.24
C TYR A 474 -4.47 15.10 -11.09
N SER A 475 -5.26 14.56 -10.17
CA SER A 475 -5.55 15.20 -8.90
C SER A 475 -4.43 14.89 -7.92
N VAL A 476 -3.87 15.91 -7.28
CA VAL A 476 -2.75 15.76 -6.33
C VAL A 476 -3.03 16.50 -5.03
N ASN A 477 -2.48 15.99 -3.93
CA ASN A 477 -2.53 16.64 -2.61
C ASN A 477 -1.11 16.93 -2.14
N VAL A 478 -0.72 18.19 -2.21
CA VAL A 478 0.63 18.67 -1.90
C VAL A 478 0.76 18.96 -0.41
N LYS A 479 1.68 18.27 0.26
CA LYS A 479 1.93 18.39 1.70
C LYS A 479 2.28 19.81 2.14
N SER A 480 3.13 20.50 1.38
CA SER A 480 3.58 21.87 1.67
C SER A 480 3.96 22.61 0.40
N ALA A 481 3.71 23.91 0.36
CA ALA A 481 4.13 24.73 -0.77
C ALA A 481 5.65 24.72 -0.95
N GLY A 482 6.11 24.72 -2.20
CA GLY A 482 7.54 24.77 -2.52
C GLY A 482 7.91 24.25 -3.88
N VAL A 483 9.20 24.16 -4.12
CA VAL A 483 9.74 23.61 -5.37
C VAL A 483 9.86 22.10 -5.24
N TYR A 484 9.35 21.40 -6.25
CA TYR A 484 9.44 19.95 -6.35
C TYR A 484 10.19 19.56 -7.61
N ARG A 485 10.97 18.51 -7.49
CA ARG A 485 11.61 17.83 -8.61
C ARG A 485 10.65 16.81 -9.17
N LEU A 486 10.36 16.89 -10.48
CA LEU A 486 9.58 15.92 -11.22
C LEU A 486 10.52 14.91 -11.88
N ILE A 487 10.32 13.65 -11.56
CA ILE A 487 10.99 12.50 -12.15
C ILE A 487 9.92 11.65 -12.84
N ALA A 488 10.17 11.19 -14.05
CA ALA A 488 9.35 10.20 -14.72
C ALA A 488 10.13 8.90 -14.92
N LYS A 489 9.47 7.75 -14.64
CA LYS A 489 9.94 6.46 -15.08
C LYS A 489 9.33 6.19 -16.46
N MET A 490 10.12 6.29 -17.52
CA MET A 490 9.61 6.38 -18.86
C MET A 490 10.43 5.58 -19.87
N LYS A 491 9.80 5.26 -20.99
CA LYS A 491 10.43 4.72 -22.21
C LYS A 491 10.12 5.66 -23.34
N SER A 492 11.16 6.17 -24.00
CA SER A 492 11.01 6.99 -25.19
C SER A 492 11.63 6.27 -26.38
N THR A 493 10.97 6.36 -27.52
CA THR A 493 11.47 5.83 -28.80
C THR A 493 12.16 6.90 -29.63
N LEU A 494 12.07 8.16 -29.26
CA LEU A 494 12.62 9.28 -29.99
C LEU A 494 13.80 9.96 -29.32
N ARG A 495 14.50 10.73 -30.13
CA ARG A 495 15.69 11.49 -29.72
C ARG A 495 15.36 12.81 -29.04
N GLU A 496 14.17 13.39 -29.28
CA GLU A 496 13.75 14.67 -28.72
C GLU A 496 12.25 14.66 -28.45
N CYS A 497 11.85 14.85 -27.20
CA CYS A 497 10.48 15.08 -26.78
C CYS A 497 10.44 16.12 -25.66
N GLU A 498 9.32 16.76 -25.47
CA GLU A 498 9.08 17.67 -24.36
C GLU A 498 7.89 17.18 -23.54
N ILE A 499 8.00 17.29 -22.22
CA ILE A 499 6.88 17.10 -21.30
C ILE A 499 6.59 18.43 -20.63
N HIS A 500 5.38 18.93 -20.82
CA HIS A 500 4.90 20.13 -20.16
C HIS A 500 4.01 19.74 -19.00
N ALA A 501 4.28 20.29 -17.80
CA ALA A 501 3.35 20.29 -16.69
C ALA A 501 2.63 21.65 -16.64
N MET A 502 1.32 21.62 -16.48
CA MET A 502 0.45 22.80 -16.56
C MET A 502 -0.54 22.80 -15.38
N THR A 503 -1.00 23.96 -15.00
CA THR A 503 -2.15 24.11 -14.12
C THR A 503 -3.46 23.73 -14.84
N GLU A 504 -4.54 23.57 -14.10
CA GLU A 504 -5.89 23.33 -14.68
C GLU A 504 -6.35 24.51 -15.58
N SER A 505 -5.89 25.73 -15.29
CA SER A 505 -6.15 26.93 -16.11
C SER A 505 -5.35 26.98 -17.42
N GLY A 506 -4.41 26.06 -17.64
CA GLY A 506 -3.59 25.98 -18.83
C GLY A 506 -2.28 26.76 -18.75
N GLU A 507 -1.91 27.31 -17.60
CA GLU A 507 -0.61 27.93 -17.40
C GLU A 507 0.49 26.85 -17.31
N THR A 508 1.53 26.97 -18.13
CA THR A 508 2.68 26.05 -18.10
C THR A 508 3.58 26.38 -16.91
N ILE A 509 3.71 25.43 -15.98
CA ILE A 509 4.54 25.55 -14.77
C ILE A 509 5.89 24.82 -14.92
N LEU A 510 6.05 23.99 -15.94
CA LEU A 510 7.29 23.31 -16.28
C LEU A 510 7.30 22.93 -17.76
N THR A 511 8.43 23.15 -18.42
CA THR A 511 8.79 22.54 -19.71
C THR A 511 10.06 21.73 -19.51
N GLY A 512 9.96 20.42 -19.68
CA GLY A 512 11.09 19.51 -19.61
C GLY A 512 11.46 18.99 -21.00
N SER A 513 12.59 19.41 -21.54
CA SER A 513 13.11 18.91 -22.81
C SER A 513 13.98 17.68 -22.56
N LEU A 514 13.67 16.59 -23.23
CA LEU A 514 14.31 15.28 -23.08
C LEU A 514 15.05 14.97 -24.39
N SER A 515 16.37 15.02 -24.34
CA SER A 515 17.23 14.67 -25.48
C SER A 515 18.10 13.46 -25.17
N GLY A 516 18.29 12.58 -26.16
CA GLY A 516 19.21 11.46 -26.06
C GLY A 516 18.70 10.25 -25.24
N ILE A 517 17.42 10.24 -24.83
CA ILE A 517 16.79 9.09 -24.16
C ILE A 517 16.35 8.11 -25.23
N CYS A 518 17.30 7.32 -25.70
CA CYS A 518 17.05 6.20 -26.60
C CYS A 518 17.23 4.90 -25.81
N ASN A 519 16.14 4.32 -25.31
CA ASN A 519 16.22 3.07 -24.56
C ASN A 519 15.69 1.92 -25.37
N GLU A 520 16.57 1.18 -26.00
CA GLU A 520 16.24 -0.13 -26.55
C GLU A 520 15.94 -1.17 -25.45
N GLY A 521 16.23 -0.83 -24.19
CA GLY A 521 16.30 -1.79 -23.09
C GLY A 521 15.22 -1.73 -21.98
N GLY A 522 14.41 -0.68 -21.85
CA GLY A 522 13.45 -0.63 -20.74
C GLY A 522 13.01 0.76 -20.30
N TYR A 523 12.37 0.82 -19.11
CA TYR A 523 11.95 2.07 -18.48
C TYR A 523 13.10 2.63 -17.62
N GLU A 524 13.43 3.90 -17.80
CA GLU A 524 14.43 4.61 -17.02
C GLU A 524 13.81 5.75 -16.21
N LYS A 525 14.43 6.05 -15.05
CA LYS A 525 14.09 7.25 -14.28
C LYS A 525 14.79 8.45 -14.88
N VAL A 526 14.01 9.43 -15.30
CA VAL A 526 14.48 10.65 -15.94
C VAL A 526 13.99 11.84 -15.14
N TRP A 527 14.89 12.76 -14.81
CA TRP A 527 14.53 14.05 -14.25
C TRP A 527 13.99 14.97 -15.35
N ILE A 528 12.70 15.33 -15.21
CA ILE A 528 12.01 16.21 -16.15
C ILE A 528 12.34 17.67 -15.86
N GLY A 529 12.37 18.08 -14.60
CA GLY A 529 12.67 19.44 -14.17
C GLY A 529 12.15 19.74 -12.77
N ASN A 530 12.24 21.01 -12.39
CA ASN A 530 11.72 21.52 -11.12
C ASN A 530 10.49 22.40 -11.38
N LEU A 531 9.46 22.26 -10.53
CA LEU A 531 8.25 23.05 -10.60
C LEU A 531 7.81 23.48 -9.20
N TYR A 532 7.22 24.67 -9.10
CA TYR A 532 6.63 25.14 -7.85
C TYR A 532 5.19 24.64 -7.75
N LEU A 533 4.82 24.13 -6.57
CA LEU A 533 3.46 23.70 -6.25
C LEU A 533 3.00 24.37 -4.95
N GLU A 534 1.75 24.80 -4.94
CA GLU A 534 1.09 25.29 -3.73
C GLU A 534 0.68 24.13 -2.83
N GLN A 535 0.49 24.40 -1.53
CA GLN A 535 0.00 23.41 -0.56
C GLN A 535 -1.47 23.06 -0.84
N GLY A 536 -1.82 21.78 -0.68
CA GLY A 536 -3.20 21.29 -0.71
C GLY A 536 -3.58 20.61 -2.02
N ILE A 537 -4.89 20.45 -2.20
CA ILE A 537 -5.46 19.71 -3.34
C ILE A 537 -5.48 20.60 -4.58
N GLN A 538 -4.88 20.11 -5.65
CA GLN A 538 -4.82 20.81 -6.95
C GLN A 538 -4.78 19.79 -8.10
N LYS A 539 -4.86 20.28 -9.33
CA LYS A 539 -4.74 19.46 -10.53
C LYS A 539 -3.49 19.85 -11.31
N ILE A 540 -2.79 18.84 -11.78
CA ILE A 540 -1.66 18.99 -12.71
C ILE A 540 -2.04 18.33 -14.02
N VAL A 541 -1.83 19.04 -15.13
CA VAL A 541 -2.07 18.53 -16.48
C VAL A 541 -0.73 18.29 -17.16
N PHE A 542 -0.50 17.08 -17.64
CA PHE A 542 0.67 16.77 -18.46
C PHE A 542 0.32 16.70 -19.94
N LYS A 543 1.21 17.22 -20.77
CA LYS A 543 1.19 17.07 -22.24
C LYS A 543 2.57 16.68 -22.74
N ALA A 544 2.61 15.76 -23.69
CA ALA A 544 3.81 15.48 -24.46
C ALA A 544 3.81 16.31 -25.77
N TYR A 545 4.99 16.70 -26.22
CA TYR A 545 5.22 17.36 -27.50
C TYR A 545 6.39 16.69 -28.23
N GLY A 546 6.34 16.75 -29.56
CA GLY A 546 7.32 16.09 -30.41
C GLY A 546 6.86 14.69 -30.79
N ASP A 547 6.74 13.79 -29.84
CA ASP A 547 6.23 12.44 -30.08
C ASP A 547 5.50 11.87 -28.86
N ASP A 548 4.88 10.71 -29.04
CA ASP A 548 4.21 9.96 -27.97
C ASP A 548 5.23 9.46 -26.97
N VAL A 549 4.91 9.58 -25.67
CA VAL A 549 5.79 9.19 -24.58
C VAL A 549 5.13 8.11 -23.72
N ILE A 550 5.84 7.02 -23.45
CA ILE A 550 5.35 5.93 -22.59
C ILE A 550 5.90 6.13 -21.19
N ILE A 551 5.02 6.39 -20.23
CA ILE A 551 5.37 6.65 -18.83
C ILE A 551 4.78 5.56 -17.93
N ASP A 552 5.64 4.92 -17.12
CA ASP A 552 5.23 4.01 -16.07
C ASP A 552 4.66 4.80 -14.88
N ALA A 553 5.46 5.73 -14.35
CA ALA A 553 5.08 6.50 -13.17
C ALA A 553 5.72 7.89 -13.14
N PHE A 554 5.06 8.81 -12.44
CA PHE A 554 5.59 10.10 -12.00
C PHE A 554 6.00 10.03 -10.54
N GLU A 555 7.11 10.67 -10.18
CA GLU A 555 7.62 10.80 -8.83
C GLU A 555 7.94 12.28 -8.54
N PHE A 556 7.40 12.78 -7.44
CA PHE A 556 7.62 14.16 -6.99
C PHE A 556 8.40 14.14 -5.68
N VAL A 557 9.53 14.82 -5.67
CA VAL A 557 10.39 14.96 -4.50
C VAL A 557 10.58 16.43 -4.19
N ARG A 558 10.49 16.81 -2.91
CA ARG A 558 10.78 18.20 -2.53
C ARG A 558 12.22 18.52 -2.95
N HIS A 559 12.38 19.56 -3.75
CA HIS A 559 13.70 19.97 -4.23
C HIS A 559 14.50 20.60 -3.09
N SER A 560 15.74 20.21 -2.96
CA SER A 560 16.76 20.91 -2.17
C SER A 560 18.12 20.80 -2.85
N ASP A 561 18.89 21.87 -2.78
CA ASP A 561 20.27 21.88 -3.25
C ASP A 561 21.19 21.38 -2.15
N ALA A 562 22.25 20.70 -2.56
CA ALA A 562 23.33 20.38 -1.62
C ALA A 562 24.01 21.67 -1.19
N THR A 563 23.91 22.01 0.10
CA THR A 563 24.60 23.17 0.64
C THR A 563 26.03 22.77 1.00
N PRO A 564 27.07 23.44 0.49
CA PRO A 564 28.44 23.17 0.91
C PRO A 564 28.58 23.30 2.43
N MET A 565 29.12 22.25 3.05
CA MET A 565 29.13 22.14 4.51
C MET A 565 30.44 21.50 4.98
N GLU A 566 31.08 22.13 5.95
CA GLU A 566 32.15 21.51 6.73
C GLU A 566 31.53 20.68 7.86
N VAL A 567 31.80 19.39 7.89
CA VAL A 567 31.20 18.46 8.87
C VAL A 567 32.21 18.11 9.94
N VAL A 568 33.43 17.78 9.52
CA VAL A 568 34.57 17.51 10.39
C VAL A 568 35.74 18.36 9.96
N LYS A 569 36.40 19.03 10.90
CA LYS A 569 37.59 19.84 10.69
C LYS A 569 38.60 19.59 11.82
N ASP A 570 39.88 19.40 11.43
CA ASP A 570 40.96 19.09 12.36
C ASP A 570 40.53 18.02 13.39
N GLY A 571 39.75 17.10 12.86
CA GLY A 571 39.26 16.02 13.62
C GLY A 571 38.14 16.33 14.61
N SER A 572 37.50 17.42 14.51
CA SER A 572 36.36 17.81 15.37
C SER A 572 35.09 17.98 14.56
N LEU A 573 33.96 17.48 15.07
CA LEU A 573 32.65 17.76 14.50
C LEU A 573 32.37 19.27 14.63
N VAL A 574 32.14 19.94 13.51
CA VAL A 574 31.95 21.41 13.47
C VAL A 574 30.53 21.82 13.03
N THR A 575 29.63 20.86 12.83
CA THR A 575 28.24 21.12 12.43
C THR A 575 27.26 20.60 13.48
N ASP A 576 26.20 21.40 13.73
CA ASP A 576 25.04 21.00 14.54
C ASP A 576 23.95 20.31 13.66
N SER A 577 24.16 20.25 12.34
CA SER A 577 23.17 19.72 11.39
C SER A 577 23.14 18.20 11.31
N LEU A 578 24.03 17.50 12.00
CA LEU A 578 24.03 16.04 12.04
C LEU A 578 22.89 15.53 12.92
N ARG A 579 21.90 14.94 12.30
CA ARG A 579 20.80 14.26 13.00
C ARG A 579 21.20 12.83 13.32
N ILE A 580 21.34 12.50 14.59
CA ILE A 580 21.71 11.17 15.07
C ILE A 580 20.45 10.33 15.21
N LEU A 581 20.44 9.14 14.64
CA LEU A 581 19.40 8.12 14.82
C LEU A 581 19.87 7.04 15.82
N GLY A 582 19.00 6.70 16.76
CA GLY A 582 19.25 5.62 17.70
C GLY A 582 18.61 5.85 19.06
N HIS A 583 18.78 4.90 19.98
CA HIS A 583 18.26 4.94 21.34
C HIS A 583 18.79 6.17 22.09
N LYS A 584 18.05 6.67 23.10
CA LYS A 584 18.47 7.80 23.95
C LYS A 584 19.85 7.65 24.58
N SER A 585 20.35 6.43 24.74
CA SER A 585 21.72 6.10 25.19
C SER A 585 22.78 6.34 24.13
N THR A 586 22.44 6.39 22.84
CA THR A 586 23.34 6.69 21.72
C THR A 586 23.50 8.19 21.46
N LYS A 587 23.11 9.06 22.40
CA LYS A 587 23.44 10.51 22.33
C LYS A 587 24.92 10.81 22.32
N SER A 588 25.75 9.81 22.48
CA SER A 588 27.19 9.95 22.40
C SER A 588 27.73 9.18 21.18
N LEU A 589 27.49 9.71 19.98
CA LEU A 589 28.54 9.64 18.96
C LEU A 589 29.69 10.46 19.54
N ILE A 590 30.48 9.77 20.38
CA ILE A 590 31.49 10.45 21.16
C ILE A 590 32.74 10.57 20.32
N HIS A 591 33.16 11.73 20.25
CA HIS A 591 34.42 12.18 19.85
C HIS A 591 35.53 11.70 20.78
N LYS A 592 36.21 10.64 20.45
CA LYS A 592 37.54 10.41 20.96
C LYS A 592 38.47 10.31 19.76
N TYR A 593 39.42 11.22 19.63
CA TYR A 593 40.37 11.24 18.50
C TYR A 593 39.70 11.56 17.14
N CYS A 594 38.72 12.44 17.10
CA CYS A 594 38.12 12.85 15.84
C CYS A 594 37.43 11.73 15.06
N GLY A 595 36.97 10.73 15.75
CA GLY A 595 36.24 9.61 15.20
C GLY A 595 34.79 9.57 15.71
N PHE A 596 33.92 8.95 14.94
CA PHE A 596 32.63 8.54 15.44
C PHE A 596 32.85 7.29 16.28
N THR A 597 32.61 7.37 17.59
CA THR A 597 32.50 6.21 18.46
C THR A 597 31.08 6.11 18.97
N CYS A 598 30.53 4.93 19.09
CA CYS A 598 29.24 4.75 19.71
C CYS A 598 29.35 3.97 21.02
N ALA A 599 28.48 4.27 21.98
CA ALA A 599 28.47 3.64 23.28
C ALA A 599 28.15 2.13 23.27
N GLU A 600 27.60 1.63 22.16
CA GLU A 600 27.21 0.22 21.96
C GLU A 600 27.82 -0.38 20.68
N ASN A 601 28.98 0.11 20.25
CA ASN A 601 29.69 -0.33 19.04
C ASN A 601 28.95 -0.04 17.71
N HIS A 602 27.89 0.77 17.71
CA HIS A 602 27.17 1.14 16.50
C HIS A 602 26.50 2.51 16.64
N GLY A 603 26.82 3.45 15.75
CA GLY A 603 26.19 4.78 15.67
C GLY A 603 25.96 5.24 14.24
N MET A 604 24.82 5.85 13.97
CA MET A 604 24.42 6.36 12.67
C MET A 604 23.90 7.80 12.77
N GLY A 605 24.27 8.64 11.81
CA GLY A 605 23.79 10.01 11.71
C GLY A 605 23.55 10.44 10.27
N PHE A 606 22.66 11.42 10.06
CA PHE A 606 22.28 11.91 8.74
C PHE A 606 22.47 13.42 8.62
N LEU A 607 22.83 13.84 7.42
CA LEU A 607 23.06 15.23 7.01
C LEU A 607 22.27 15.57 5.77
N GLY A 608 21.82 16.83 5.68
CA GLY A 608 21.12 17.37 4.49
C GLY A 608 19.66 17.02 4.44
N GLU A 609 19.07 17.30 3.29
CA GLU A 609 17.64 17.21 3.02
C GLU A 609 17.33 16.05 2.05
N ASP A 610 16.10 15.54 2.10
CA ASP A 610 15.65 14.42 1.26
C ASP A 610 15.78 14.68 -0.25
N GLY A 611 15.68 15.93 -0.66
CA GLY A 611 15.73 16.31 -2.07
C GLY A 611 17.11 16.55 -2.67
N MET A 612 18.19 16.39 -1.91
CA MET A 612 19.57 16.54 -2.44
C MET A 612 19.85 15.49 -3.52
N SER A 613 20.43 15.90 -4.64
CA SER A 613 20.64 14.99 -5.77
C SER A 613 22.10 14.75 -6.09
N ASP A 614 22.71 15.70 -6.76
CA ASP A 614 24.10 15.62 -7.17
C ASP A 614 24.98 16.34 -6.14
N TYR A 615 25.91 15.64 -5.56
CA TYR A 615 26.84 16.20 -4.59
C TYR A 615 28.12 15.37 -4.49
N ARG A 616 29.12 15.97 -3.87
CA ARG A 616 30.42 15.37 -3.62
C ARG A 616 30.79 15.48 -2.15
N ILE A 617 31.32 14.42 -1.61
CA ILE A 617 31.87 14.36 -0.24
C ILE A 617 33.38 14.16 -0.37
N ALA A 618 34.17 15.03 0.25
CA ALA A 618 35.58 14.83 0.44
C ALA A 618 35.87 14.56 1.91
N CYS A 619 36.69 13.55 2.20
CA CYS A 619 37.14 13.24 3.55
C CYS A 619 38.58 12.79 3.60
N VAL A 620 39.20 13.02 4.76
CA VAL A 620 40.56 12.48 5.08
C VAL A 620 40.39 11.50 6.23
N ILE A 621 40.72 10.26 5.99
CA ILE A 621 40.67 9.18 6.97
C ILE A 621 42.07 8.74 7.39
N ASN A 622 42.18 8.33 8.65
CA ASN A 622 43.41 7.74 9.19
C ASN A 622 43.22 6.24 9.44
N LEU A 623 43.81 5.42 8.61
CA LEU A 623 43.70 3.96 8.65
C LEU A 623 44.33 3.32 9.90
N ASN A 624 45.20 4.02 10.60
CA ASN A 624 45.87 3.50 11.82
C ASN A 624 44.89 3.26 12.97
N SER A 625 43.74 3.85 12.93
CA SER A 625 42.71 3.70 13.96
C SER A 625 41.62 2.68 13.61
N CYS A 626 41.80 1.93 12.51
CA CYS A 626 40.78 1.06 11.93
C CYS A 626 40.95 -0.43 12.22
N ASP A 627 41.86 -0.81 13.12
CA ASP A 627 42.18 -2.23 13.37
C ASP A 627 40.94 -3.07 13.80
N THR A 628 39.89 -2.46 14.25
CA THR A 628 38.70 -3.16 14.78
C THR A 628 37.34 -2.60 14.31
N GLY A 629 37.32 -1.66 13.37
CA GLY A 629 36.03 -1.00 12.99
C GLY A 629 35.87 -0.68 11.50
N ASP A 630 34.65 -0.34 11.12
CA ASP A 630 34.30 0.13 9.80
C ASP A 630 33.72 1.56 9.86
N LEU A 631 34.06 2.37 8.87
CA LEU A 631 33.32 3.60 8.56
C LEU A 631 32.47 3.37 7.32
N SER A 632 31.19 3.68 7.40
CA SER A 632 30.30 3.72 6.25
C SER A 632 29.86 5.15 5.98
N ILE A 633 29.95 5.57 4.74
CA ILE A 633 29.34 6.81 4.24
C ILE A 633 28.26 6.41 3.27
N TYR A 634 27.07 6.93 3.51
CA TYR A 634 25.89 6.67 2.69
C TYR A 634 25.61 7.86 1.79
N LEU A 635 25.28 7.59 0.54
CA LEU A 635 24.86 8.59 -0.44
C LEU A 635 23.40 8.34 -0.81
N ARG A 636 22.66 9.43 -0.95
CA ARG A 636 21.24 9.43 -1.40
C ARG A 636 20.35 8.57 -0.53
N VAL A 637 20.47 8.75 0.77
CA VAL A 637 19.64 8.02 1.73
C VAL A 637 18.24 8.56 1.71
N THR A 638 17.29 7.66 1.51
CA THR A 638 15.87 7.91 1.67
C THR A 638 15.26 6.86 2.58
N LYS A 639 14.08 7.12 3.13
CA LYS A 639 13.34 6.16 3.95
C LYS A 639 14.09 5.69 5.21
N GLU A 640 14.93 6.55 5.77
CA GLU A 640 15.50 6.26 7.08
C GLU A 640 14.40 6.15 8.13
N SER A 641 14.52 5.17 9.04
CA SER A 641 13.60 5.03 10.16
C SER A 641 14.36 4.98 11.47
N TRP A 642 13.70 5.41 12.53
CA TRP A 642 14.27 5.52 13.86
C TRP A 642 13.89 4.32 14.70
N PHE A 643 14.77 3.33 14.82
CA PHE A 643 14.58 2.26 15.80
C PHE A 643 15.90 1.60 16.21
N HIS A 644 15.91 1.08 17.43
CA HIS A 644 17.05 0.42 18.04
C HIS A 644 17.03 -1.09 17.90
N ALA A 645 16.00 -1.69 17.39
CA ALA A 645 15.94 -3.14 17.25
C ALA A 645 16.86 -3.62 16.13
N GLN A 646 17.59 -4.68 16.41
CA GLN A 646 18.72 -5.18 15.64
C GLN A 646 18.34 -5.90 14.35
N LEU A 647 17.07 -5.98 13.98
CA LEU A 647 16.58 -7.01 13.06
C LEU A 647 16.38 -6.55 11.62
N ALA A 648 16.37 -5.27 11.31
CA ALA A 648 16.30 -4.82 9.93
C ALA A 648 16.83 -3.42 9.71
N GLU A 649 17.50 -3.25 8.62
CA GLU A 649 17.85 -1.96 8.06
C GLU A 649 16.63 -1.35 7.36
N ALA A 650 16.49 -0.03 7.44
CA ALA A 650 15.46 0.70 6.71
C ALA A 650 16.09 1.88 5.99
N LEU A 651 16.94 1.56 5.05
CA LEU A 651 17.65 2.52 4.24
C LEU A 651 17.49 2.17 2.77
N PHE A 652 17.25 3.21 1.98
CA PHE A 652 17.49 3.19 0.56
C PHE A 652 18.66 4.14 0.29
N GLY A 653 19.65 3.69 -0.43
CA GLY A 653 20.81 4.52 -0.74
C GLY A 653 22.00 3.69 -1.22
N TYR A 654 23.15 4.33 -1.29
CA TYR A 654 24.42 3.67 -1.58
C TYR A 654 25.30 3.76 -0.36
N ARG A 655 25.86 2.61 0.08
CA ARG A 655 26.77 2.53 1.21
C ARG A 655 28.18 2.33 0.72
N ILE A 656 29.08 3.22 1.10
CA ILE A 656 30.52 3.12 0.89
C ILE A 656 31.13 2.74 2.23
N ARG A 657 31.46 1.45 2.38
CA ARG A 657 32.08 0.90 3.60
C ARG A 657 33.58 0.87 3.46
N ILE A 658 34.27 1.41 4.42
CA ILE A 658 35.71 1.59 4.45
C ILE A 658 36.27 0.89 5.69
N ASN A 659 37.23 0.03 5.49
CA ASN A 659 38.02 -0.64 6.56
C ASN A 659 39.46 -0.88 6.11
N VAL A 660 40.24 -1.57 6.93
CA VAL A 660 41.67 -1.88 6.66
C VAL A 660 41.88 -2.67 5.35
N ASP A 661 40.92 -3.46 4.90
CA ASP A 661 41.02 -4.26 3.69
C ASP A 661 40.78 -3.42 2.41
N GLY A 662 40.01 -2.35 2.51
CA GLY A 662 39.66 -1.54 1.35
C GLY A 662 38.32 -0.84 1.43
N ILE A 663 37.79 -0.50 0.25
CA ILE A 663 36.53 0.21 0.06
C ILE A 663 35.55 -0.72 -0.65
N ARG A 664 34.36 -0.87 -0.07
CA ARG A 664 33.26 -1.64 -0.66
C ARG A 664 32.07 -0.73 -0.93
N LEU A 665 31.47 -0.85 -2.11
CA LEU A 665 30.24 -0.17 -2.49
C LEU A 665 29.09 -1.15 -2.45
N TYR A 666 27.99 -0.76 -1.80
CA TYR A 666 26.74 -1.50 -1.72
C TYR A 666 25.57 -0.63 -2.15
N ARG A 667 24.50 -1.28 -2.56
CA ARG A 667 23.18 -0.69 -2.72
C ARG A 667 22.28 -1.24 -1.61
N GLU A 668 21.71 -0.34 -0.83
CA GLU A 668 20.81 -0.67 0.27
C GLU A 668 19.35 -0.54 -0.17
N SER A 669 18.53 -1.52 0.16
CA SER A 669 17.07 -1.52 -0.08
C SER A 669 16.40 -2.52 0.87
N TYR A 670 16.55 -2.33 2.19
CA TYR A 670 16.28 -3.29 3.26
C TYR A 670 17.20 -4.54 3.23
N ASP A 671 17.82 -4.82 2.11
CA ASP A 671 18.88 -5.81 1.95
C ASP A 671 20.11 -5.11 1.40
N GLU A 672 21.26 -5.60 1.80
CA GLU A 672 22.56 -5.17 1.30
C GLU A 672 22.89 -5.92 0.00
N LYS A 673 23.05 -5.18 -1.11
CA LYS A 673 23.53 -5.72 -2.38
C LYS A 673 24.93 -5.21 -2.65
N PHE A 674 25.91 -6.10 -2.63
CA PHE A 674 27.29 -5.80 -3.00
C PHE A 674 27.41 -5.40 -4.49
N LEU A 675 28.14 -4.31 -4.77
CA LEU A 675 28.31 -3.77 -6.11
C LEU A 675 29.77 -3.76 -6.59
N ALA A 676 30.69 -3.31 -5.74
CA ALA A 676 32.10 -3.18 -6.11
C ALA A 676 33.05 -3.21 -4.89
N PHE A 677 34.29 -3.57 -5.13
CA PHE A 677 35.35 -3.57 -4.13
C PHE A 677 36.65 -3.03 -4.68
N TYR A 678 37.34 -2.21 -3.90
CA TYR A 678 38.73 -1.80 -4.13
C TYR A 678 39.57 -2.18 -2.91
N SER A 679 40.61 -2.98 -3.11
CA SER A 679 41.56 -3.37 -2.05
C SER A 679 42.65 -2.34 -1.88
N PHE A 680 42.96 -2.02 -0.64
CA PHE A 680 44.14 -1.19 -0.32
C PHE A 680 45.48 -1.87 -0.58
N GLY A 681 45.50 -3.19 -0.84
CA GLY A 681 46.71 -3.92 -1.32
C GLY A 681 47.90 -3.89 -0.37
N GLY A 682 47.64 -3.87 0.95
CA GLY A 682 48.70 -3.82 1.94
C GLY A 682 49.35 -2.43 2.09
N LEU A 683 48.57 -1.37 1.85
CA LEU A 683 48.96 -0.01 2.25
C LEU A 683 49.34 -0.05 3.74
N SER A 684 50.50 0.56 4.06
CA SER A 684 50.94 0.68 5.45
C SER A 684 49.81 1.27 6.30
N SER A 685 49.50 0.65 7.40
CA SER A 685 48.49 1.08 8.37
C SER A 685 48.67 2.52 8.90
N THR A 686 49.77 3.19 8.50
CA THR A 686 50.11 4.55 8.92
C THR A 686 49.73 5.66 7.94
N ALA A 687 49.08 5.34 6.81
CA ALA A 687 48.82 6.32 5.78
C ALA A 687 47.46 7.00 5.93
N LYS A 688 47.47 8.32 5.96
CA LYS A 688 46.23 9.12 5.73
C LYS A 688 45.79 8.95 4.28
N GLN A 689 44.51 8.75 4.06
CA GLN A 689 43.89 8.66 2.74
C GLN A 689 42.91 9.80 2.53
N GLU A 690 43.08 10.51 1.41
CA GLU A 690 42.11 11.48 0.94
C GLU A 690 41.16 10.79 0.01
N LEU A 691 39.88 10.74 0.38
CA LEU A 691 38.81 10.08 -0.35
C LEU A 691 37.80 11.14 -0.88
N THR A 692 37.39 10.95 -2.10
CA THR A 692 36.25 11.70 -2.69
C THR A 692 35.19 10.72 -3.15
N MET A 693 33.95 10.98 -2.76
CA MET A 693 32.76 10.21 -3.11
C MET A 693 31.79 11.15 -3.82
N GLU A 694 31.39 10.81 -5.02
CA GLU A 694 30.49 11.64 -5.84
C GLU A 694 29.26 10.83 -6.24
N ALA A 695 28.09 11.41 -6.03
CA ALA A 695 26.83 10.96 -6.61
C ALA A 695 26.40 11.96 -7.69
N LYS A 696 26.37 11.53 -8.94
CA LYS A 696 25.98 12.38 -10.08
C LYS A 696 25.09 11.62 -11.04
N GLN A 697 23.85 12.04 -11.19
CA GLN A 697 22.84 11.31 -11.95
C GLN A 697 22.78 9.81 -11.54
N SER A 698 22.90 8.87 -12.48
CA SER A 698 22.93 7.42 -12.19
C SER A 698 24.30 6.88 -11.74
N LYS A 699 25.30 7.75 -11.60
CA LYS A 699 26.69 7.35 -11.42
C LYS A 699 27.18 7.62 -9.99
N ILE A 700 27.80 6.62 -9.39
CA ILE A 700 28.55 6.71 -8.12
C ILE A 700 30.03 6.54 -8.42
N THR A 701 30.84 7.48 -7.94
CA THR A 701 32.29 7.48 -8.14
C THR A 701 33.00 7.59 -6.77
N VAL A 702 34.01 6.77 -6.55
CA VAL A 702 34.92 6.88 -5.40
C VAL A 702 36.31 7.05 -5.91
N SER A 703 37.04 8.03 -5.36
CA SER A 703 38.45 8.32 -5.71
C SER A 703 39.32 8.37 -4.47
N ILE A 704 40.59 8.03 -4.63
CA ILE A 704 41.66 8.23 -3.65
C ILE A 704 42.63 9.25 -4.25
N GLY A 705 42.75 10.43 -3.64
CA GLY A 705 43.34 11.58 -4.32
C GLY A 705 42.70 11.81 -5.67
N ASP A 706 43.52 11.92 -6.71
CA ASP A 706 43.03 12.14 -8.09
C ASP A 706 42.68 10.84 -8.84
N ARG A 707 42.87 9.66 -8.22
CA ARG A 707 42.63 8.38 -8.88
C ARG A 707 41.24 7.84 -8.58
N VAL A 708 40.43 7.63 -9.61
CA VAL A 708 39.15 6.90 -9.52
C VAL A 708 39.45 5.41 -9.22
N VAL A 709 38.90 4.88 -8.12
CA VAL A 709 39.06 3.50 -7.66
C VAL A 709 37.82 2.65 -7.78
N ILE A 710 36.61 3.28 -7.66
CA ILE A 710 35.34 2.67 -7.92
C ILE A 710 34.50 3.60 -8.79
N GLN A 711 33.86 3.03 -9.82
CA GLN A 711 32.88 3.72 -10.64
C GLN A 711 31.75 2.74 -10.94
N TYR A 712 30.54 3.13 -10.60
CA TYR A 712 29.34 2.31 -10.79
C TYR A 712 28.24 3.18 -11.42
N VAL A 713 27.55 2.66 -12.43
CA VAL A 713 26.35 3.24 -13.03
C VAL A 713 25.18 2.33 -12.70
N ASP A 714 24.23 2.85 -11.93
CA ASP A 714 23.07 2.10 -11.53
C ASP A 714 21.99 2.18 -12.63
N PRO A 715 21.47 1.06 -13.16
CA PRO A 715 20.40 1.06 -14.13
C PRO A 715 19.04 1.50 -13.53
N GLU A 716 18.89 1.41 -12.20
CA GLU A 716 17.70 1.87 -11.46
C GLU A 716 18.13 2.79 -10.29
N PRO A 717 18.65 3.99 -10.58
CA PRO A 717 19.36 4.79 -9.58
C PRO A 717 18.44 5.36 -8.51
N TYR A 718 19.00 5.49 -7.30
CA TYR A 718 18.52 6.49 -6.36
C TYR A 718 19.03 7.85 -6.84
N LEU A 719 18.13 8.76 -7.16
CA LEU A 719 18.48 10.07 -7.76
C LEU A 719 18.57 11.21 -6.76
N TYR A 720 18.18 10.97 -5.51
CA TYR A 720 18.12 11.96 -4.44
C TYR A 720 18.22 11.29 -3.07
N GLY A 721 18.47 12.10 -2.04
CA GLY A 721 18.49 11.67 -0.64
C GLY A 721 19.62 12.31 0.16
N LYS A 722 19.55 12.09 1.47
CA LYS A 722 20.50 12.60 2.46
C LYS A 722 21.87 11.90 2.36
N ILE A 723 22.82 12.44 3.10
CA ILE A 723 24.09 11.80 3.39
C ILE A 723 23.96 11.10 4.74
N GLY A 724 24.35 9.83 4.81
CA GLY A 724 24.42 9.07 6.05
C GLY A 724 25.87 8.79 6.44
N MET A 725 26.10 8.64 7.74
CA MET A 725 27.38 8.25 8.31
C MET A 725 27.15 7.21 9.39
N GLU A 726 27.93 6.13 9.37
CA GLU A 726 27.86 5.05 10.33
C GLU A 726 29.28 4.62 10.72
N ALA A 727 29.50 4.37 11.98
CA ALA A 727 30.73 3.80 12.49
C ALA A 727 30.46 2.58 13.35
N THR A 728 31.28 1.56 13.21
CA THR A 728 31.26 0.36 14.05
C THR A 728 32.68 0.14 14.65
N GLY A 729 32.75 -0.43 15.87
CA GLY A 729 34.02 -0.66 16.56
C GLY A 729 34.45 0.52 17.44
N GLU A 730 35.70 0.49 17.93
CA GLU A 730 36.21 1.39 18.98
C GLU A 730 36.66 2.77 18.48
N GLY A 731 36.57 3.07 17.22
CA GLY A 731 36.89 4.39 16.70
C GLY A 731 37.51 4.38 15.31
N PHE A 732 37.15 5.38 14.55
CA PHE A 732 37.62 5.59 13.20
C PHE A 732 38.19 7.02 13.10
N GLY A 733 39.45 7.15 12.69
CA GLY A 733 40.10 8.45 12.55
C GLY A 733 39.58 9.20 11.31
N LEU A 734 38.70 10.14 11.51
CA LEU A 734 38.22 11.05 10.47
C LEU A 734 38.73 12.46 10.78
N GLU A 735 39.70 12.94 10.01
CA GLU A 735 40.31 14.23 10.25
C GLU A 735 39.55 15.39 9.59
N TYR A 736 38.96 15.09 8.47
CA TYR A 736 38.24 16.06 7.65
C TYR A 736 37.07 15.40 6.94
N LEU A 737 35.93 16.08 6.87
CA LEU A 737 34.81 15.75 6.01
C LEU A 737 34.09 17.00 5.58
N ARG A 738 33.89 17.15 4.28
CA ARG A 738 33.18 18.25 3.68
C ARG A 738 32.26 17.81 2.57
N VAL A 739 31.07 18.40 2.52
CA VAL A 739 30.08 18.25 1.45
C VAL A 739 30.20 19.44 0.50
N TYR A 740 30.08 19.19 -0.80
CA TYR A 740 30.13 20.20 -1.86
C TYR A 740 28.92 20.10 -2.76
#